data_fc02b0365b77e1f072b6046fa37c8de7
#
_entry.id   fc02b0365b77e1f072b6046fa37c8de7
#
_cell.length_a   1.000
_cell.length_b   1.000
_cell.length_c   1.000
_cell.angle_alpha   90.00
_cell.angle_beta   90.00
_cell.angle_gamma   90.00
#
_symmetry.space_group_name_H-M   'P 1'
#
loop_
_entity.id
_entity.type
_entity.pdbx_description
1 polymer ?
#
loop_
_entity_poly.entity_id
_entity_poly.type
_entity_poly.pdbx_seq_one_letter_code
_entity_poly.pdbx_strand_id
1 'polypeptide(L)'
;MLICCVIALLFCITGNAKVPYIPKIINYSVSDYKAGNQNWAVSQGPGGKMYIGNNRGLLVFDGIHWDLVKLPNNLGVRALYISKDGRIYVGSFEEFGYFEMDDENDLIYHSLSSSEMNVYLNNDEFWTINEYKGEIYFQSFRSFFIYDGEKVRKGVSDLSPLYIFTLDDHLYVQFMEGGSFCRMDDGQFTELLSKKVLEDDVVSVLPFDHQLLLVSARSGCFIYDEVRKKLSVWNTPANEILKEGIANRGVMMKDSTFIVGTISNGVVAINKQGETLWHINRENGLINNTVLRVFADNSDNLWVTLDNGIAQIHVNSPIYFYEPLEAQIGMVHDMVIEKGIVYLATNQGLYALSENDSYPTLIPGTQEQTWYISDVGNQLIAGHNTGTLQLEGRKATQIPGPNGGGTALRKTIIHGKEVLLQMSYRPLSVFTRDMVTNRWKFSHNVEGFSNLIKSFEVDPTGNIWASHMYKGIYRLRLNEDLRSVKEMEYIGKLEEGNESGTINVMKLRGRIVFSDGSKFYTYEDLTGKIVPYDLLNEDFPELSDTYRVVSLNNDLYWFIRNSEYVLLGYESGRFQLKQRIPFTLFDNPTIEDRGNIYVASDGTSYFCLNGGIARYDRYRNYVDTTRVPLSLSQVRAYNRHENEFAPLPCKGADAPASGASVLSYSYNTILFKFSYPDFTGRRFLIYYKLDGFDNEWIEGTSNFQRTYSNLPYGNFVLHAVVKDDRGKELSSLSYPFKIERPFYSSWWALIIYFALFLCILVVLVRMYTMWIVMREKKVNEEQKRLQEEQLRAQEQLIVKLENEKLENDLTYKSKELASATLSVISHNDFLEGLKKEIQAQQLSGSYTKRFFDKLIRMIEENISGEDEWAIFQTNFDRIHEKFFTCLLYTSPSPRDSTSSRM
;
A
#
# COMPACT_ATOMS: atom_id res chain seq x y z
N MET A 1 -39.14 -53.14 4.49
CA MET A 1 -39.60 -51.87 3.95
C MET A 1 -39.29 -50.66 4.86
N LEU A 2 -39.28 -50.77 6.17
CA LEU A 2 -38.89 -49.66 7.08
C LEU A 2 -37.38 -49.33 7.11
N ILE A 3 -36.51 -50.29 6.87
CA ILE A 3 -35.03 -50.08 6.87
C ILE A 3 -34.57 -49.37 5.60
N CYS A 4 -35.24 -49.52 4.45
CA CYS A 4 -34.92 -48.76 3.24
C CYS A 4 -35.35 -47.30 3.31
N CYS A 5 -36.37 -46.96 4.09
CA CYS A 5 -36.80 -45.57 4.27
C CYS A 5 -35.87 -44.79 5.24
N VAL A 6 -35.23 -45.46 6.19
CA VAL A 6 -34.27 -44.81 7.14
C VAL A 6 -32.93 -44.55 6.45
N ILE A 7 -32.53 -45.39 5.49
CA ILE A 7 -31.31 -45.19 4.70
C ILE A 7 -31.49 -44.07 3.64
N ALA A 8 -32.70 -43.88 3.13
CA ALA A 8 -33.01 -42.76 2.21
C ALA A 8 -33.10 -41.38 2.91
N LEU A 9 -33.30 -41.37 4.25
CA LEU A 9 -33.34 -40.13 5.04
C LEU A 9 -31.96 -39.65 5.53
N LEU A 10 -30.91 -40.47 5.34
CA LEU A 10 -29.53 -40.13 5.73
C LEU A 10 -28.66 -39.66 4.57
N PHE A 11 -29.23 -39.51 3.35
CA PHE A 11 -28.53 -38.97 2.17
C PHE A 11 -29.22 -37.72 1.58
N CYS A 12 -29.89 -36.92 2.40
CA CYS A 12 -29.99 -35.50 2.08
C CYS A 12 -28.68 -34.81 2.48
N ILE A 13 -27.57 -35.17 1.85
CA ILE A 13 -26.43 -34.29 1.74
C ILE A 13 -26.94 -33.11 0.93
N THR A 14 -27.26 -32.02 1.59
CA THR A 14 -27.43 -30.73 0.96
C THR A 14 -26.09 -30.41 0.32
N GLY A 15 -25.94 -30.69 -0.94
CA GLY A 15 -24.79 -30.23 -1.75
C GLY A 15 -24.80 -28.72 -1.65
N ASN A 16 -23.95 -28.16 -0.82
CA ASN A 16 -23.69 -26.72 -0.82
C ASN A 16 -22.93 -26.40 -2.10
N ALA A 17 -23.36 -25.38 -2.83
CA ALA A 17 -22.63 -24.88 -3.97
C ALA A 17 -21.17 -24.71 -3.56
N LYS A 18 -20.28 -25.47 -4.18
CA LYS A 18 -18.84 -25.44 -3.88
C LYS A 18 -18.22 -24.28 -4.64
N VAL A 19 -18.52 -23.04 -4.16
CA VAL A 19 -17.89 -21.84 -4.70
C VAL A 19 -16.38 -21.96 -4.51
N PRO A 20 -15.58 -21.82 -5.56
CA PRO A 20 -14.12 -21.97 -5.49
C PRO A 20 -13.48 -20.72 -4.89
N TYR A 21 -13.60 -20.56 -3.58
CA TYR A 21 -12.92 -19.48 -2.86
C TYR A 21 -11.43 -19.71 -2.83
N ILE A 22 -10.67 -18.68 -3.21
CA ILE A 22 -9.21 -18.68 -3.22
C ILE A 22 -8.64 -17.59 -2.30
N PRO A 23 -7.43 -17.79 -1.72
CA PRO A 23 -6.72 -16.73 -1.01
C PRO A 23 -6.35 -15.59 -1.96
N LYS A 24 -6.02 -14.41 -1.39
CA LYS A 24 -5.56 -13.26 -2.16
C LYS A 24 -4.27 -13.58 -2.92
N ILE A 25 -4.23 -13.17 -4.18
CA ILE A 25 -3.07 -13.34 -5.07
C ILE A 25 -2.53 -11.97 -5.45
N ILE A 26 -1.23 -11.76 -5.29
CA ILE A 26 -0.52 -10.61 -5.82
C ILE A 26 0.40 -11.12 -6.93
N ASN A 27 0.18 -10.67 -8.16
CA ASN A 27 1.01 -11.02 -9.29
C ASN A 27 2.04 -9.93 -9.56
N TYR A 28 3.30 -10.33 -9.78
CA TYR A 28 4.39 -9.47 -10.21
C TYR A 28 4.76 -9.86 -11.63
N SER A 29 4.57 -8.93 -12.56
CA SER A 29 4.89 -9.09 -13.98
C SER A 29 6.31 -8.66 -14.29
N VAL A 30 6.77 -8.94 -15.49
CA VAL A 30 8.08 -8.47 -15.99
C VAL A 30 8.24 -6.95 -15.90
N SER A 31 7.14 -6.19 -16.05
CA SER A 31 7.17 -4.73 -15.92
C SER A 31 7.48 -4.26 -14.49
N ASP A 32 7.12 -5.06 -13.48
CA ASP A 32 7.35 -4.73 -12.08
C ASP A 32 8.81 -4.98 -11.69
N TYR A 33 9.36 -6.16 -11.99
CA TYR A 33 10.73 -6.51 -11.62
C TYR A 33 11.79 -6.26 -12.72
N LYS A 34 11.40 -5.86 -13.93
CA LYS A 34 12.27 -5.40 -15.04
C LYS A 34 13.44 -6.33 -15.40
N ALA A 35 13.19 -7.64 -15.40
CA ALA A 35 14.18 -8.66 -15.70
C ALA A 35 13.68 -9.68 -16.74
N GLY A 36 14.18 -10.91 -16.73
CA GLY A 36 13.69 -11.99 -17.61
C GLY A 36 12.32 -12.50 -17.17
N ASN A 37 11.58 -13.13 -18.08
CA ASN A 37 10.24 -13.65 -17.80
C ASN A 37 10.25 -14.90 -16.91
N GLN A 38 11.23 -15.82 -17.06
CA GLN A 38 11.29 -17.07 -16.32
C GLN A 38 11.96 -16.88 -14.95
N ASN A 39 11.31 -17.39 -13.90
CA ASN A 39 11.76 -17.33 -12.52
C ASN A 39 11.84 -18.75 -11.96
N TRP A 40 13.05 -19.29 -11.78
CA TRP A 40 13.31 -20.71 -11.57
C TRP A 40 13.36 -21.15 -10.12
N ALA A 41 13.76 -20.27 -9.25
CA ALA A 41 13.95 -20.55 -7.83
C ALA A 41 13.52 -19.36 -6.99
N VAL A 42 13.15 -19.61 -5.74
CA VAL A 42 12.80 -18.58 -4.77
C VAL A 42 13.17 -19.03 -3.37
N SER A 43 13.68 -18.10 -2.56
CA SER A 43 13.97 -18.31 -1.15
C SER A 43 13.93 -16.99 -0.40
N GLN A 44 13.70 -17.04 0.91
CA GLN A 44 13.76 -15.87 1.78
C GLN A 44 15.09 -15.88 2.52
N GLY A 45 15.78 -14.74 2.51
CA GLY A 45 17.11 -14.62 3.07
C GLY A 45 17.24 -13.60 4.19
N PRO A 46 18.49 -13.14 4.43
CA PRO A 46 18.78 -12.18 5.48
C PRO A 46 17.92 -10.91 5.41
N GLY A 47 17.50 -10.42 6.57
CA GLY A 47 16.63 -9.25 6.68
C GLY A 47 15.21 -9.48 6.15
N GLY A 48 14.81 -10.72 5.84
CA GLY A 48 13.47 -11.05 5.36
C GLY A 48 13.24 -10.84 3.86
N LYS A 49 14.24 -10.37 3.12
CA LYS A 49 14.14 -10.14 1.66
C LYS A 49 13.90 -11.44 0.90
N MET A 50 13.18 -11.33 -0.23
CA MET A 50 13.00 -12.44 -1.16
C MET A 50 14.09 -12.42 -2.24
N TYR A 51 14.65 -13.59 -2.52
CA TYR A 51 15.64 -13.79 -3.55
C TYR A 51 15.08 -14.76 -4.59
N ILE A 52 15.14 -14.37 -5.86
CA ILE A 52 14.55 -15.15 -6.95
C ILE A 52 15.57 -15.39 -8.05
N GLY A 53 15.75 -16.64 -8.43
CA GLY A 53 16.56 -17.01 -9.57
C GLY A 53 15.85 -16.71 -10.88
N ASN A 54 16.38 -15.78 -11.66
CA ASN A 54 15.80 -15.30 -12.92
C ASN A 54 16.75 -15.55 -14.11
N ASN A 55 16.22 -15.61 -15.31
CA ASN A 55 17.00 -15.76 -16.55
C ASN A 55 18.11 -14.71 -16.78
N ARG A 56 18.05 -13.58 -16.06
CA ARG A 56 19.03 -12.48 -16.20
C ARG A 56 19.90 -12.28 -14.97
N GLY A 57 19.80 -13.16 -13.97
CA GLY A 57 20.57 -13.07 -12.74
C GLY A 57 19.74 -13.37 -11.50
N LEU A 58 20.15 -12.84 -10.38
CA LEU A 58 19.46 -12.92 -9.09
C LEU A 58 18.59 -11.68 -8.87
N LEU A 59 17.28 -11.85 -8.76
CA LEU A 59 16.37 -10.78 -8.33
C LEU A 59 16.33 -10.75 -6.81
N VAL A 60 16.32 -9.53 -6.26
CA VAL A 60 16.17 -9.27 -4.83
C VAL A 60 14.95 -8.37 -4.64
N PHE A 61 14.03 -8.79 -3.79
CA PHE A 61 12.83 -8.03 -3.47
C PHE A 61 12.76 -7.73 -1.97
N ASP A 62 12.69 -6.45 -1.63
CA ASP A 62 12.67 -5.98 -0.24
C ASP A 62 11.26 -5.60 0.26
N GLY A 63 10.23 -6.05 -0.45
CA GLY A 63 8.83 -5.70 -0.21
C GLY A 63 8.36 -4.47 -1.01
N ILE A 64 9.29 -3.68 -1.56
CA ILE A 64 9.00 -2.44 -2.28
C ILE A 64 9.78 -2.37 -3.58
N HIS A 65 11.11 -2.62 -3.51
CA HIS A 65 12.00 -2.49 -4.66
C HIS A 65 12.43 -3.85 -5.17
N TRP A 66 12.52 -3.93 -6.50
CA TRP A 66 13.13 -5.04 -7.22
C TRP A 66 14.52 -4.63 -7.71
N ASP A 67 15.55 -5.32 -7.27
CA ASP A 67 16.93 -5.12 -7.73
C ASP A 67 17.41 -6.39 -8.46
N LEU A 68 18.08 -6.21 -9.59
CA LEU A 68 18.66 -7.32 -10.37
C LEU A 68 20.18 -7.33 -10.18
N VAL A 69 20.68 -8.38 -9.55
CA VAL A 69 22.11 -8.66 -9.39
C VAL A 69 22.55 -9.64 -10.46
N LYS A 70 23.56 -9.26 -11.24
CA LYS A 70 24.04 -10.05 -12.37
C LYS A 70 25.15 -11.00 -11.95
N LEU A 71 25.13 -12.21 -12.49
CA LEU A 71 26.27 -13.11 -12.46
C LEU A 71 27.31 -12.73 -13.53
N PRO A 72 28.56 -13.22 -13.42
CA PRO A 72 29.54 -13.13 -14.51
C PRO A 72 28.92 -13.60 -15.84
N ASN A 73 29.33 -13.01 -16.94
CA ASN A 73 28.85 -13.30 -18.29
C ASN A 73 27.33 -13.14 -18.50
N ASN A 74 26.62 -12.41 -17.58
CA ASN A 74 25.17 -12.21 -17.58
C ASN A 74 24.37 -13.53 -17.59
N LEU A 75 24.86 -14.53 -16.91
CA LEU A 75 24.19 -15.83 -16.78
C LEU A 75 22.91 -15.69 -15.93
N GLY A 76 21.92 -16.52 -16.22
CA GLY A 76 20.71 -16.65 -15.42
C GLY A 76 20.92 -17.53 -14.19
N VAL A 77 20.13 -17.35 -13.15
CA VAL A 77 20.11 -18.21 -11.97
C VAL A 77 18.99 -19.24 -12.09
N ARG A 78 19.35 -20.52 -12.03
CA ARG A 78 18.40 -21.66 -12.10
C ARG A 78 18.09 -22.24 -10.72
N ALA A 79 19.10 -22.31 -9.88
CA ALA A 79 18.99 -22.87 -8.54
C ALA A 79 19.40 -21.84 -7.50
N LEU A 80 18.76 -21.89 -6.35
CA LEU A 80 18.99 -20.98 -5.25
C LEU A 80 18.82 -21.73 -3.92
N TYR A 81 19.77 -21.53 -3.01
CA TYR A 81 19.70 -21.96 -1.63
C TYR A 81 20.33 -20.90 -0.73
N ILE A 82 19.70 -20.59 0.40
CA ILE A 82 20.24 -19.64 1.37
C ILE A 82 20.55 -20.38 2.66
N SER A 83 21.81 -20.35 3.07
CA SER A 83 22.28 -21.01 4.29
C SER A 83 21.98 -20.16 5.54
N LYS A 84 22.11 -20.80 6.69
CA LYS A 84 21.83 -20.15 8.01
C LYS A 84 22.79 -19.00 8.31
N ASP A 85 24.00 -19.03 7.77
CA ASP A 85 25.00 -17.95 7.89
C ASP A 85 24.74 -16.77 6.94
N GLY A 86 23.72 -16.87 6.10
CA GLY A 86 23.27 -15.81 5.19
C GLY A 86 23.92 -15.81 3.82
N ARG A 87 24.76 -16.77 3.48
CA ARG A 87 25.28 -16.93 2.13
C ARG A 87 24.19 -17.40 1.18
N ILE A 88 24.18 -16.82 -0.03
CA ILE A 88 23.17 -17.08 -1.05
C ILE A 88 23.82 -17.90 -2.15
N TYR A 89 23.68 -19.23 -2.08
CA TYR A 89 24.22 -20.14 -3.07
C TYR A 89 23.35 -20.13 -4.33
N VAL A 90 24.00 -20.04 -5.49
CA VAL A 90 23.34 -19.98 -6.80
C VAL A 90 23.96 -20.96 -7.76
N GLY A 91 23.12 -21.52 -8.63
CA GLY A 91 23.50 -22.41 -9.73
C GLY A 91 23.00 -21.88 -11.06
N SER A 92 23.83 -22.00 -12.07
CA SER A 92 23.60 -21.50 -13.43
C SER A 92 24.09 -22.53 -14.45
N PHE A 93 24.30 -22.13 -15.70
CA PHE A 93 24.89 -22.92 -16.75
C PHE A 93 26.41 -22.86 -16.63
N GLU A 94 27.05 -24.02 -16.40
CA GLU A 94 28.50 -24.21 -16.19
C GLU A 94 29.11 -23.28 -15.12
N GLU A 95 28.29 -22.71 -14.25
CA GLU A 95 28.69 -21.77 -13.20
C GLU A 95 27.87 -22.02 -11.95
N PHE A 96 28.52 -22.04 -10.79
CA PHE A 96 27.90 -22.07 -9.49
C PHE A 96 28.80 -21.41 -8.45
N GLY A 97 28.18 -20.89 -7.40
CA GLY A 97 28.91 -20.17 -6.39
C GLY A 97 27.94 -19.60 -5.34
N TYR A 98 28.37 -18.56 -4.66
CA TYR A 98 27.53 -17.88 -3.68
C TYR A 98 27.74 -16.37 -3.70
N PHE A 99 26.71 -15.65 -3.28
CA PHE A 99 26.80 -14.24 -2.93
C PHE A 99 26.98 -14.10 -1.43
N GLU A 100 27.83 -13.18 -1.05
CA GLU A 100 28.01 -12.71 0.32
C GLU A 100 27.72 -11.20 0.36
N MET A 101 27.13 -10.74 1.45
CA MET A 101 26.77 -9.34 1.62
C MET A 101 27.92 -8.61 2.30
N ASP A 102 28.39 -7.53 1.70
CA ASP A 102 29.40 -6.65 2.28
C ASP A 102 28.83 -5.66 3.32
N ASP A 103 29.66 -4.77 3.84
CA ASP A 103 29.24 -3.78 4.83
C ASP A 103 28.33 -2.69 4.26
N GLU A 104 28.33 -2.48 2.95
CA GLU A 104 27.49 -1.57 2.18
C GLU A 104 26.15 -2.19 1.77
N ASN A 105 25.90 -3.46 2.12
CA ASN A 105 24.78 -4.30 1.69
C ASN A 105 24.76 -4.60 0.18
N ASP A 106 25.87 -4.48 -0.50
CA ASP A 106 26.04 -4.96 -1.86
C ASP A 106 26.38 -6.45 -1.87
N LEU A 107 25.83 -7.18 -2.84
CA LEU A 107 26.04 -8.62 -3.00
C LEU A 107 27.29 -8.88 -3.85
N ILE A 108 28.31 -9.46 -3.24
CA ILE A 108 29.57 -9.84 -3.90
C ILE A 108 29.51 -11.33 -4.28
N TYR A 109 29.72 -11.63 -5.55
CA TYR A 109 29.70 -13.00 -6.05
C TYR A 109 31.07 -13.68 -5.92
N HIS A 110 31.06 -14.89 -5.37
CA HIS A 110 32.20 -15.79 -5.27
C HIS A 110 31.93 -17.04 -6.09
N SER A 111 32.64 -17.17 -7.20
CA SER A 111 32.57 -18.38 -8.05
C SER A 111 33.23 -19.56 -7.36
N LEU A 112 32.58 -20.71 -7.39
CA LEU A 112 33.09 -22.00 -6.97
C LEU A 112 33.48 -22.87 -8.17
N SER A 113 33.15 -22.47 -9.41
CA SER A 113 33.55 -23.11 -10.65
C SER A 113 34.97 -22.66 -11.01
N SER A 114 35.97 -23.35 -10.51
CA SER A 114 37.39 -23.09 -10.85
C SER A 114 37.79 -23.62 -12.22
N SER A 115 38.93 -23.13 -12.77
CA SER A 115 39.48 -23.68 -14.02
C SER A 115 39.80 -25.17 -13.97
N GLU A 116 40.09 -25.68 -12.77
CA GLU A 116 40.29 -27.12 -12.55
C GLU A 116 38.96 -27.90 -12.63
N MET A 117 37.84 -27.28 -12.26
CA MET A 117 36.51 -27.88 -12.32
C MET A 117 35.93 -27.84 -13.73
N ASN A 118 36.39 -26.97 -14.62
CA ASN A 118 35.93 -26.86 -16.00
C ASN A 118 36.11 -28.17 -16.80
N VAL A 119 37.05 -29.05 -16.39
CA VAL A 119 37.22 -30.37 -16.96
C VAL A 119 36.01 -31.29 -16.66
N TYR A 120 35.30 -31.03 -15.57
CA TYR A 120 34.15 -31.82 -15.14
C TYR A 120 32.81 -31.17 -15.53
N LEU A 121 32.81 -29.86 -15.85
CA LEU A 121 31.65 -29.14 -16.32
C LEU A 121 31.57 -29.28 -17.85
N ASN A 122 30.55 -29.96 -18.34
CA ASN A 122 30.34 -30.20 -19.77
C ASN A 122 28.86 -30.06 -20.10
N ASN A 123 28.42 -28.84 -20.40
CA ASN A 123 27.03 -28.45 -20.59
C ASN A 123 26.17 -28.77 -19.35
N ASP A 124 26.72 -28.62 -18.14
CA ASP A 124 25.99 -28.80 -16.89
C ASP A 124 25.20 -27.53 -16.57
N GLU A 125 23.90 -27.67 -16.34
CA GLU A 125 23.03 -26.64 -15.83
C GLU A 125 22.54 -27.06 -14.43
N PHE A 126 22.76 -26.24 -13.44
CA PHE A 126 22.47 -26.57 -12.05
C PHE A 126 21.03 -26.22 -11.68
N TRP A 127 20.23 -27.24 -11.31
CA TRP A 127 18.78 -27.14 -11.11
C TRP A 127 18.33 -27.15 -9.65
N THR A 128 19.10 -27.78 -8.75
CA THR A 128 18.81 -27.77 -7.31
C THR A 128 20.09 -27.55 -6.52
N ILE A 129 19.95 -26.89 -5.40
CA ILE A 129 20.97 -26.73 -4.37
C ILE A 129 20.35 -27.10 -3.04
N ASN A 130 21.03 -27.95 -2.27
CA ASN A 130 20.57 -28.43 -0.98
C ASN A 130 21.74 -28.44 0.02
N GLU A 131 21.44 -28.17 1.29
CA GLU A 131 22.39 -28.43 2.39
C GLU A 131 22.11 -29.79 3.03
N TYR A 132 23.14 -30.55 3.22
CA TYR A 132 23.07 -31.81 3.95
C TYR A 132 24.33 -32.00 4.81
N LYS A 133 24.15 -32.20 6.13
CA LYS A 133 25.23 -32.35 7.12
C LYS A 133 26.30 -31.24 7.07
N GLY A 134 25.87 -29.99 6.75
CA GLY A 134 26.75 -28.83 6.65
C GLY A 134 27.50 -28.68 5.33
N GLU A 135 27.31 -29.61 4.38
CA GLU A 135 27.83 -29.52 3.03
C GLU A 135 26.76 -29.04 2.04
N ILE A 136 27.14 -28.29 1.03
CA ILE A 136 26.25 -27.78 -0.03
C ILE A 136 26.36 -28.62 -1.28
N TYR A 137 25.23 -29.15 -1.71
CA TYR A 137 25.11 -30.04 -2.88
C TYR A 137 24.54 -29.26 -4.06
N PHE A 138 25.35 -29.08 -5.12
CA PHE A 138 24.93 -28.48 -6.39
C PHE A 138 24.62 -29.59 -7.38
N GLN A 139 23.39 -29.70 -7.84
CA GLN A 139 22.93 -30.79 -8.69
C GLN A 139 22.64 -30.30 -10.12
N SER A 140 23.25 -30.92 -11.10
CA SER A 140 22.85 -30.92 -12.50
C SER A 140 22.17 -32.26 -12.87
N PHE A 141 21.62 -32.38 -14.10
CA PHE A 141 21.07 -33.67 -14.58
C PHE A 141 22.11 -34.73 -14.89
N ARG A 142 23.39 -34.42 -14.87
CA ARG A 142 24.48 -35.39 -15.15
C ARG A 142 25.28 -35.73 -13.91
N SER A 143 25.41 -34.82 -12.99
CA SER A 143 26.29 -34.93 -11.84
C SER A 143 25.86 -34.03 -10.70
N PHE A 144 26.52 -34.17 -9.59
CA PHE A 144 26.41 -33.22 -8.49
C PHE A 144 27.80 -32.91 -7.93
N PHE A 145 27.94 -31.71 -7.42
CA PHE A 145 29.15 -31.19 -6.78
C PHE A 145 28.86 -30.87 -5.33
N ILE A 146 29.84 -31.08 -4.47
CA ILE A 146 29.70 -30.91 -3.03
C ILE A 146 30.75 -29.91 -2.57
N TYR A 147 30.29 -28.85 -1.90
CA TYR A 147 31.12 -27.82 -1.30
C TYR A 147 31.06 -27.97 0.24
N ASP A 148 32.23 -28.20 0.87
CA ASP A 148 32.36 -28.43 2.33
C ASP A 148 32.65 -27.16 3.15
N GLY A 149 32.60 -25.98 2.51
CA GLY A 149 32.96 -24.69 3.09
C GLY A 149 34.35 -24.20 2.68
N GLU A 150 35.22 -25.08 2.20
CA GLU A 150 36.57 -24.76 1.72
C GLU A 150 36.83 -25.19 0.29
N LYS A 151 36.43 -26.40 -0.05
CA LYS A 151 36.73 -27.05 -1.34
C LYS A 151 35.49 -27.63 -1.98
N VAL A 152 35.55 -27.68 -3.32
CA VAL A 152 34.54 -28.36 -4.14
C VAL A 152 35.05 -29.70 -4.57
N ARG A 153 34.21 -30.73 -4.45
CA ARG A 153 34.46 -32.07 -4.98
C ARG A 153 33.30 -32.57 -5.85
N LYS A 154 33.58 -33.35 -6.86
CA LYS A 154 32.50 -33.99 -7.61
C LYS A 154 31.95 -35.17 -6.80
N GLY A 155 30.63 -35.25 -6.71
CA GLY A 155 29.98 -36.39 -6.09
C GLY A 155 30.14 -37.64 -6.92
N VAL A 156 30.22 -38.81 -6.22
CA VAL A 156 30.37 -40.11 -6.89
C VAL A 156 29.01 -40.78 -7.02
N SER A 157 28.57 -40.99 -8.26
CA SER A 157 27.37 -41.75 -8.59
C SER A 157 27.53 -42.39 -9.97
N ASP A 158 27.11 -43.64 -10.12
CA ASP A 158 27.03 -44.32 -11.40
C ASP A 158 25.78 -43.92 -12.21
N LEU A 159 24.81 -43.31 -11.55
CA LEU A 159 23.54 -42.87 -12.14
C LEU A 159 23.42 -41.36 -12.13
N SER A 160 22.74 -40.81 -13.12
CA SER A 160 22.48 -39.38 -13.27
C SER A 160 21.34 -38.91 -12.35
N PRO A 161 21.55 -37.97 -11.43
CA PRO A 161 20.50 -37.47 -10.55
C PRO A 161 19.52 -36.60 -11.31
N LEU A 162 18.23 -36.90 -11.23
CA LEU A 162 17.16 -36.01 -11.73
C LEU A 162 16.85 -34.91 -10.74
N TYR A 163 16.62 -35.29 -9.47
CA TYR A 163 16.38 -34.36 -8.37
C TYR A 163 17.04 -34.85 -7.09
N ILE A 164 17.52 -33.89 -6.28
CA ILE A 164 17.99 -34.10 -4.92
C ILE A 164 17.05 -33.35 -3.97
N PHE A 165 16.63 -33.99 -2.88
CA PHE A 165 15.78 -33.44 -1.86
C PHE A 165 16.45 -33.63 -0.50
N THR A 166 16.30 -32.65 0.38
CA THR A 166 16.64 -32.80 1.80
C THR A 166 15.37 -32.69 2.64
N LEU A 167 15.18 -33.63 3.53
CA LEU A 167 14.09 -33.62 4.50
C LEU A 167 14.63 -34.16 5.81
N ASP A 168 14.48 -33.37 6.87
CA ASP A 168 15.10 -33.60 8.16
C ASP A 168 16.62 -33.86 8.01
N ASP A 169 17.16 -34.90 8.56
CA ASP A 169 18.58 -35.30 8.47
C ASP A 169 18.86 -36.28 7.33
N HIS A 170 17.99 -36.36 6.34
CA HIS A 170 18.14 -37.30 5.22
C HIS A 170 18.22 -36.58 3.87
N LEU A 171 18.99 -37.17 2.96
CA LEU A 171 19.09 -36.76 1.57
C LEU A 171 18.50 -37.84 0.68
N TYR A 172 17.53 -37.44 -0.15
CA TYR A 172 16.86 -38.32 -1.10
C TYR A 172 17.22 -37.93 -2.53
N VAL A 173 17.30 -38.89 -3.41
CA VAL A 173 17.67 -38.71 -4.82
C VAL A 173 16.72 -39.49 -5.71
N GLN A 174 16.10 -38.83 -6.66
CA GLN A 174 15.45 -39.43 -7.80
C GLN A 174 16.46 -39.50 -8.94
N PHE A 175 16.73 -40.69 -9.43
CA PHE A 175 17.63 -40.90 -10.56
C PHE A 175 16.90 -40.95 -11.90
N MET A 176 17.54 -40.45 -12.97
CA MET A 176 16.99 -40.48 -14.34
C MET A 176 17.01 -41.88 -14.90
N GLU A 177 18.19 -42.52 -14.82
CA GLU A 177 18.42 -43.87 -15.35
C GLU A 177 17.90 -44.89 -14.35
N GLY A 178 17.09 -45.84 -14.83
CA GLY A 178 16.47 -46.85 -13.97
C GLY A 178 15.29 -46.31 -13.14
N GLY A 179 15.08 -44.98 -13.05
CA GLY A 179 13.95 -44.37 -12.36
C GLY A 179 13.83 -44.70 -10.88
N SER A 180 14.95 -45.09 -10.21
CA SER A 180 14.92 -45.43 -8.78
C SER A 180 14.93 -44.20 -7.91
N PHE A 181 14.16 -44.26 -6.84
CA PHE A 181 14.14 -43.27 -5.74
C PHE A 181 14.95 -43.84 -4.57
N CYS A 182 16.01 -43.15 -4.19
CA CYS A 182 16.99 -43.62 -3.21
C CYS A 182 17.14 -42.64 -2.06
N ARG A 183 17.60 -43.15 -0.91
CA ARG A 183 18.11 -42.35 0.21
C ARG A 183 19.63 -42.49 0.26
N MET A 184 20.30 -41.38 0.55
CA MET A 184 21.75 -41.39 0.77
C MET A 184 22.02 -41.57 2.27
N ASP A 185 22.69 -42.68 2.59
CA ASP A 185 23.16 -43.05 3.91
C ASP A 185 24.69 -43.22 3.89
N ASP A 186 25.42 -42.37 4.64
CA ASP A 186 26.88 -42.37 4.75
C ASP A 186 27.64 -42.42 3.39
N GLY A 187 27.14 -41.65 2.42
CA GLY A 187 27.74 -41.54 1.10
C GLY A 187 27.35 -42.68 0.13
N GLN A 188 26.50 -43.63 0.54
CA GLN A 188 25.97 -44.69 -0.32
C GLN A 188 24.48 -44.51 -0.57
N PHE A 189 24.02 -44.84 -1.80
CA PHE A 189 22.61 -44.74 -2.16
C PHE A 189 21.89 -46.07 -1.87
N THR A 190 20.90 -46.01 -1.00
CA THR A 190 20.00 -47.12 -0.69
C THR A 190 18.70 -46.94 -1.47
N GLU A 191 18.35 -47.88 -2.33
CA GLU A 191 17.11 -47.85 -3.11
C GLU A 191 15.90 -48.00 -2.17
N LEU A 192 14.99 -47.04 -2.17
CA LEU A 192 13.72 -47.09 -1.47
C LEU A 192 12.61 -47.60 -2.39
N LEU A 193 12.53 -47.09 -3.60
CA LEU A 193 11.54 -47.47 -4.61
C LEU A 193 12.23 -47.69 -5.96
N SER A 194 11.95 -48.84 -6.57
CA SER A 194 12.33 -49.09 -7.94
C SER A 194 11.28 -48.62 -8.94
N LYS A 195 11.67 -48.40 -10.19
CA LYS A 195 10.76 -48.09 -11.28
C LYS A 195 9.61 -49.09 -11.48
N LYS A 196 9.77 -50.33 -11.01
CA LYS A 196 8.71 -51.33 -11.06
C LYS A 196 7.61 -51.12 -10.03
N VAL A 197 7.89 -50.35 -8.94
CA VAL A 197 6.96 -50.03 -7.87
C VAL A 197 6.29 -48.71 -8.13
N LEU A 198 7.06 -47.71 -8.58
CA LEU A 198 6.55 -46.41 -9.01
C LEU A 198 7.05 -46.16 -10.44
N GLU A 199 6.14 -46.26 -11.41
CA GLU A 199 6.44 -46.07 -12.83
C GLU A 199 6.58 -44.61 -13.26
N ASP A 200 6.91 -43.75 -12.31
CA ASP A 200 6.96 -42.31 -12.51
C ASP A 200 8.06 -41.68 -11.63
N ASP A 201 8.44 -40.44 -11.93
CA ASP A 201 9.49 -39.73 -11.22
C ASP A 201 8.93 -38.96 -10.00
N VAL A 202 9.63 -39.08 -8.88
CA VAL A 202 9.32 -38.27 -7.67
C VAL A 202 9.85 -36.87 -7.90
N VAL A 203 8.95 -35.87 -7.86
CA VAL A 203 9.27 -34.45 -8.07
C VAL A 203 9.27 -33.64 -6.78
N SER A 204 8.72 -34.21 -5.68
CA SER A 204 8.77 -33.61 -4.36
C SER A 204 8.64 -34.64 -3.25
N VAL A 205 9.37 -34.42 -2.15
CA VAL A 205 9.34 -35.22 -0.91
C VAL A 205 8.96 -34.30 0.23
N LEU A 206 7.85 -34.59 0.89
CA LEU A 206 7.31 -33.76 1.96
C LEU A 206 7.08 -34.60 3.23
N PRO A 207 7.14 -34.01 4.42
CA PRO A 207 6.89 -34.74 5.66
C PRO A 207 5.39 -35.05 5.80
N PHE A 208 5.05 -36.27 6.22
CA PHE A 208 3.68 -36.71 6.48
C PHE A 208 3.65 -37.56 7.76
N ASP A 209 3.51 -36.92 8.90
CA ASP A 209 3.71 -37.52 10.24
C ASP A 209 5.11 -38.16 10.34
N HIS A 210 5.17 -39.48 10.47
CA HIS A 210 6.40 -40.29 10.49
C HIS A 210 6.65 -40.98 9.15
N GLN A 211 6.04 -40.53 8.08
CA GLN A 211 6.12 -41.09 6.74
C GLN A 211 6.50 -40.02 5.74
N LEU A 212 6.73 -40.38 4.51
CA LEU A 212 6.98 -39.44 3.41
C LEU A 212 5.75 -39.30 2.52
N LEU A 213 5.35 -38.06 2.24
CA LEU A 213 4.47 -37.79 1.12
C LEU A 213 5.34 -37.60 -0.13
N LEU A 214 5.21 -38.52 -1.06
CA LEU A 214 5.87 -38.46 -2.36
C LEU A 214 4.92 -37.92 -3.41
N VAL A 215 5.29 -36.83 -4.06
CA VAL A 215 4.56 -36.27 -5.19
C VAL A 215 5.25 -36.73 -6.45
N SER A 216 4.54 -37.47 -7.30
CA SER A 216 5.05 -37.92 -8.59
C SER A 216 4.62 -36.97 -9.72
N ALA A 217 5.37 -36.96 -10.81
CA ALA A 217 5.14 -36.03 -11.92
C ALA A 217 3.74 -36.23 -12.57
N ARG A 218 3.33 -37.51 -12.79
CA ARG A 218 2.11 -37.83 -13.55
C ARG A 218 1.19 -38.86 -12.89
N SER A 219 1.61 -39.44 -11.77
CA SER A 219 0.86 -40.54 -11.12
C SER A 219 0.11 -40.05 -9.85
N GLY A 220 0.35 -38.79 -9.42
CA GLY A 220 -0.28 -38.17 -8.25
C GLY A 220 0.56 -38.32 -6.99
N CYS A 221 -0.11 -38.38 -5.83
CA CYS A 221 0.53 -38.37 -4.52
C CYS A 221 0.48 -39.76 -3.87
N PHE A 222 1.56 -40.10 -3.19
CA PHE A 222 1.74 -41.35 -2.50
C PHE A 222 2.27 -41.16 -1.09
N ILE A 223 1.88 -42.03 -0.17
CA ILE A 223 2.46 -42.11 1.19
C ILE A 223 3.42 -43.28 1.22
N TYR A 224 4.65 -43.03 1.59
CA TYR A 224 5.68 -44.04 1.75
C TYR A 224 6.09 -44.20 3.22
N ASP A 225 5.88 -45.42 3.73
CA ASP A 225 6.30 -45.83 5.06
C ASP A 225 7.70 -46.47 4.97
N GLU A 226 8.73 -45.74 5.40
CA GLU A 226 10.12 -46.19 5.33
C GLU A 226 10.38 -47.41 6.23
N VAL A 227 9.68 -47.51 7.38
CA VAL A 227 9.85 -48.64 8.31
C VAL A 227 9.26 -49.91 7.77
N ARG A 228 8.06 -49.85 7.19
CA ARG A 228 7.35 -51.00 6.61
C ARG A 228 7.72 -51.23 5.14
N LYS A 229 8.49 -50.31 4.55
CA LYS A 229 8.82 -50.27 3.11
C LYS A 229 7.60 -50.42 2.21
N LYS A 230 6.52 -49.68 2.54
CA LYS A 230 5.23 -49.77 1.87
C LYS A 230 4.86 -48.46 1.21
N LEU A 231 4.61 -48.49 -0.10
CA LEU A 231 4.04 -47.42 -0.86
C LEU A 231 2.51 -47.56 -0.94
N SER A 232 1.75 -46.53 -0.70
CA SER A 232 0.30 -46.49 -0.85
C SER A 232 -0.14 -45.20 -1.51
N VAL A 233 -1.14 -45.27 -2.36
CA VAL A 233 -1.74 -44.08 -2.99
C VAL A 233 -2.39 -43.24 -1.93
N TRP A 234 -2.08 -41.94 -1.90
CA TRP A 234 -2.81 -40.98 -1.08
C TRP A 234 -4.08 -40.58 -1.84
N ASN A 235 -5.23 -41.04 -1.33
CA ASN A 235 -6.51 -40.81 -1.98
C ASN A 235 -6.96 -39.36 -1.78
N THR A 236 -6.78 -38.53 -2.82
CA THR A 236 -7.19 -37.13 -2.85
C THR A 236 -7.77 -36.78 -4.22
N PRO A 237 -8.86 -35.99 -4.30
CA PRO A 237 -9.37 -35.46 -5.57
C PRO A 237 -8.32 -34.65 -6.36
N ALA A 238 -7.35 -34.04 -5.67
CA ALA A 238 -6.26 -33.29 -6.28
C ALA A 238 -5.42 -34.12 -7.23
N ASN A 239 -5.39 -35.47 -7.08
CA ASN A 239 -4.59 -36.34 -7.97
C ASN A 239 -4.99 -36.22 -9.44
N GLU A 240 -6.25 -35.92 -9.75
CA GLU A 240 -6.68 -35.70 -11.14
C GLU A 240 -6.07 -34.41 -11.69
N ILE A 241 -6.13 -33.33 -10.92
CA ILE A 241 -5.53 -32.01 -11.26
C ILE A 241 -4.02 -32.15 -11.48
N LEU A 242 -3.34 -32.89 -10.57
CA LEU A 242 -1.90 -33.09 -10.60
C LEU A 242 -1.44 -33.93 -11.80
N LYS A 243 -2.19 -35.00 -12.14
CA LYS A 243 -1.91 -35.86 -13.30
C LYS A 243 -2.06 -35.09 -14.61
N GLU A 244 -3.17 -34.36 -14.77
CA GLU A 244 -3.41 -33.53 -15.95
C GLU A 244 -2.36 -32.41 -16.06
N GLY A 245 -2.06 -31.75 -14.94
CA GLY A 245 -1.19 -30.56 -14.89
C GLY A 245 0.29 -30.89 -14.91
N ILE A 246 0.70 -32.14 -14.72
CA ILE A 246 2.07 -32.61 -14.50
C ILE A 246 2.67 -31.92 -13.27
N ALA A 247 2.65 -32.59 -12.12
CA ALA A 247 3.21 -32.05 -10.89
C ALA A 247 4.72 -31.78 -11.03
N ASN A 248 5.18 -30.65 -10.48
CA ASN A 248 6.57 -30.21 -10.60
C ASN A 248 7.25 -30.04 -9.24
N ARG A 249 6.66 -29.27 -8.33
CA ARG A 249 7.26 -28.95 -7.03
C ARG A 249 6.17 -28.89 -5.95
N GLY A 250 6.53 -29.27 -4.72
CA GLY A 250 5.66 -29.17 -3.57
C GLY A 250 6.33 -28.53 -2.37
N VAL A 251 5.52 -27.95 -1.48
CA VAL A 251 5.91 -27.43 -0.17
C VAL A 251 4.82 -27.71 0.86
N MET A 252 5.18 -27.90 2.10
CA MET A 252 4.24 -27.98 3.22
C MET A 252 4.24 -26.65 3.98
N MET A 253 3.04 -26.12 4.24
CA MET A 253 2.82 -24.94 5.04
C MET A 253 2.86 -25.29 6.53
N LYS A 254 2.98 -24.30 7.43
CA LYS A 254 3.03 -24.51 8.88
C LYS A 254 1.77 -25.18 9.45
N ASP A 255 0.61 -24.97 8.84
CA ASP A 255 -0.65 -25.59 9.21
C ASP A 255 -0.81 -27.02 8.68
N SER A 256 0.25 -27.61 8.13
CA SER A 256 0.25 -28.93 7.47
C SER A 256 -0.59 -29.00 6.19
N THR A 257 -0.85 -27.88 5.54
CA THR A 257 -1.37 -27.83 4.18
C THR A 257 -0.27 -28.14 3.19
N PHE A 258 -0.51 -29.06 2.26
CA PHE A 258 0.40 -29.41 1.17
C PHE A 258 0.06 -28.60 -0.07
N ILE A 259 1.04 -27.90 -0.60
CA ILE A 259 0.90 -27.12 -1.82
C ILE A 259 1.71 -27.80 -2.92
N VAL A 260 1.09 -28.04 -4.06
CA VAL A 260 1.75 -28.61 -5.23
C VAL A 260 1.54 -27.72 -6.44
N GLY A 261 2.64 -27.31 -7.05
CA GLY A 261 2.64 -26.58 -8.32
C GLY A 261 2.76 -27.54 -9.50
N THR A 262 2.13 -27.20 -10.61
CA THR A 262 2.10 -27.99 -11.84
C THR A 262 2.70 -27.22 -13.04
N ILE A 263 3.02 -27.93 -14.10
CA ILE A 263 3.55 -27.33 -15.33
C ILE A 263 2.45 -26.64 -16.15
N SER A 264 1.22 -27.16 -16.16
CA SER A 264 0.19 -26.64 -17.06
C SER A 264 -1.13 -26.25 -16.39
N ASN A 265 -1.28 -26.48 -15.06
CA ASN A 265 -2.54 -26.29 -14.36
C ASN A 265 -2.42 -25.52 -13.04
N GLY A 266 -1.38 -24.68 -12.89
CA GLY A 266 -1.22 -23.80 -11.73
C GLY A 266 -0.87 -24.53 -10.44
N VAL A 267 -1.50 -24.12 -9.32
CA VAL A 267 -1.17 -24.54 -7.95
C VAL A 267 -2.39 -25.13 -7.26
N VAL A 268 -2.22 -26.25 -6.56
CA VAL A 268 -3.28 -26.89 -5.77
C VAL A 268 -2.88 -26.99 -4.30
N ALA A 269 -3.82 -26.73 -3.39
CA ALA A 269 -3.65 -26.90 -1.95
C ALA A 269 -4.49 -28.07 -1.45
N ILE A 270 -3.87 -28.90 -0.62
CA ILE A 270 -4.45 -30.14 -0.12
C ILE A 270 -4.26 -30.16 1.40
N ASN A 271 -5.29 -30.38 2.17
CA ASN A 271 -5.15 -30.56 3.61
C ASN A 271 -4.64 -31.96 3.96
N LYS A 272 -4.30 -32.18 5.22
CA LYS A 272 -3.79 -33.47 5.69
C LYS A 272 -4.79 -34.62 5.52
N GLN A 273 -6.08 -34.33 5.43
CA GLN A 273 -7.15 -35.33 5.18
C GLN A 273 -7.28 -35.69 3.71
N GLY A 274 -6.52 -35.03 2.84
CA GLY A 274 -6.56 -35.23 1.40
C GLY A 274 -7.63 -34.42 0.67
N GLU A 275 -8.29 -33.47 1.36
CA GLU A 275 -9.28 -32.62 0.71
C GLU A 275 -8.59 -31.49 -0.05
N THR A 276 -9.04 -31.21 -1.26
CA THR A 276 -8.59 -30.04 -2.02
C THR A 276 -9.22 -28.78 -1.42
N LEU A 277 -8.39 -27.92 -0.86
CA LEU A 277 -8.82 -26.65 -0.26
C LEU A 277 -9.11 -25.60 -1.32
N TRP A 278 -8.22 -25.47 -2.29
CA TRP A 278 -8.36 -24.57 -3.44
C TRP A 278 -7.41 -25.01 -4.57
N HIS A 279 -7.75 -24.60 -5.78
CA HIS A 279 -6.96 -24.74 -6.98
C HIS A 279 -6.88 -23.37 -7.67
N ILE A 280 -5.67 -22.88 -7.89
CA ILE A 280 -5.40 -21.57 -8.48
C ILE A 280 -4.65 -21.76 -9.79
N ASN A 281 -5.23 -21.23 -10.85
CA ASN A 281 -4.69 -21.24 -12.19
C ASN A 281 -4.94 -19.90 -12.89
N ARG A 282 -4.71 -19.82 -14.18
CA ARG A 282 -4.91 -18.59 -14.96
C ARG A 282 -6.37 -18.15 -15.04
N GLU A 283 -7.30 -19.05 -14.92
CA GLU A 283 -8.74 -18.76 -15.02
C GLU A 283 -9.27 -18.01 -13.79
N ASN A 284 -8.61 -18.21 -12.64
CA ASN A 284 -9.04 -17.63 -11.38
C ASN A 284 -7.97 -16.75 -10.69
N GLY A 285 -7.00 -16.23 -11.44
CA GLY A 285 -6.15 -15.13 -10.95
C GLY A 285 -4.65 -15.32 -11.01
N LEU A 286 -4.13 -16.50 -11.37
CA LEU A 286 -2.68 -16.66 -11.59
C LEU A 286 -2.29 -16.08 -12.95
N ILE A 287 -1.15 -15.39 -13.00
CA ILE A 287 -0.68 -14.78 -14.27
C ILE A 287 -0.24 -15.83 -15.32
N ASN A 288 0.22 -16.99 -14.87
CA ASN A 288 0.69 -18.07 -15.73
C ASN A 288 0.47 -19.43 -15.05
N ASN A 289 0.13 -20.48 -15.82
CA ASN A 289 -0.12 -21.82 -15.27
C ASN A 289 1.14 -22.63 -14.97
N THR A 290 2.29 -22.28 -15.60
CA THR A 290 3.52 -23.05 -15.46
C THR A 290 4.26 -22.65 -14.19
N VAL A 291 4.18 -23.47 -13.18
CA VAL A 291 4.85 -23.29 -11.88
C VAL A 291 6.23 -23.93 -11.92
N LEU A 292 7.26 -23.11 -11.73
CA LEU A 292 8.65 -23.56 -11.69
C LEU A 292 9.12 -23.87 -10.26
N ARG A 293 8.68 -23.06 -9.26
CA ARG A 293 8.96 -23.30 -7.84
C ARG A 293 7.82 -22.81 -6.97
N VAL A 294 7.66 -23.44 -5.82
CA VAL A 294 6.81 -22.99 -4.71
C VAL A 294 7.64 -22.87 -3.45
N PHE A 295 7.37 -21.85 -2.63
CA PHE A 295 8.12 -21.55 -1.41
C PHE A 295 7.21 -20.91 -0.36
N ALA A 296 7.27 -21.37 0.89
CA ALA A 296 6.60 -20.75 2.02
C ALA A 296 7.56 -19.77 2.71
N ASP A 297 7.15 -18.50 2.83
CA ASP A 297 7.96 -17.50 3.54
C ASP A 297 7.80 -17.61 5.07
N ASN A 298 8.56 -16.81 5.81
CA ASN A 298 8.53 -16.83 7.27
C ASN A 298 7.17 -16.42 7.87
N SER A 299 6.38 -15.64 7.10
CA SER A 299 5.02 -15.25 7.43
C SER A 299 3.97 -16.28 6.97
N ASP A 300 4.44 -17.40 6.44
CA ASP A 300 3.61 -18.50 5.90
C ASP A 300 2.75 -18.06 4.71
N ASN A 301 3.21 -17.08 3.92
CA ASN A 301 2.65 -16.82 2.59
C ASN A 301 3.33 -17.73 1.59
N LEU A 302 2.63 -18.05 0.53
CA LEU A 302 3.14 -18.84 -0.56
C LEU A 302 3.67 -17.97 -1.68
N TRP A 303 4.92 -18.17 -2.04
CA TRP A 303 5.55 -17.61 -3.23
C TRP A 303 5.60 -18.65 -4.34
N VAL A 304 5.17 -18.25 -5.52
CA VAL A 304 5.12 -19.10 -6.72
C VAL A 304 5.88 -18.42 -7.82
N THR A 305 6.98 -19.03 -8.25
CA THR A 305 7.71 -18.56 -9.43
C THR A 305 7.20 -19.28 -10.67
N LEU A 306 7.05 -18.52 -11.74
CA LEU A 306 6.36 -18.95 -12.96
C LEU A 306 7.28 -18.83 -14.18
N ASP A 307 6.92 -19.52 -15.24
CA ASP A 307 7.55 -19.36 -16.55
C ASP A 307 7.42 -17.92 -17.06
N ASN A 308 6.38 -17.22 -16.62
CA ASN A 308 6.22 -15.79 -16.88
C ASN A 308 5.59 -15.11 -15.66
N GLY A 309 6.42 -14.40 -14.88
CA GLY A 309 5.99 -13.70 -13.69
C GLY A 309 6.26 -14.41 -12.37
N ILE A 310 5.81 -13.80 -11.29
CA ILE A 310 5.91 -14.28 -9.92
C ILE A 310 4.55 -14.01 -9.25
N ALA A 311 4.07 -14.92 -8.44
CA ALA A 311 2.87 -14.71 -7.65
C ALA A 311 3.16 -14.90 -6.15
N GLN A 312 2.57 -14.04 -5.33
CA GLN A 312 2.50 -14.18 -3.88
C GLN A 312 1.05 -14.49 -3.52
N ILE A 313 0.81 -15.55 -2.75
CA ILE A 313 -0.51 -16.00 -2.34
C ILE A 313 -0.61 -15.96 -0.82
N HIS A 314 -1.55 -15.19 -0.31
CA HIS A 314 -1.76 -14.96 1.12
C HIS A 314 -2.59 -16.07 1.75
N VAL A 315 -2.00 -17.25 1.92
CA VAL A 315 -2.71 -18.44 2.45
C VAL A 315 -3.09 -18.32 3.92
N ASN A 316 -2.43 -17.46 4.68
CA ASN A 316 -2.73 -17.19 6.09
C ASN A 316 -3.86 -16.17 6.30
N SER A 317 -4.36 -15.54 5.24
CA SER A 317 -5.46 -14.60 5.34
C SER A 317 -6.74 -15.32 5.81
N PRO A 318 -7.52 -14.75 6.73
CA PRO A 318 -8.85 -15.26 7.06
C PRO A 318 -9.88 -14.96 5.96
N ILE A 319 -9.45 -14.31 4.87
CA ILE A 319 -10.34 -13.85 3.79
C ILE A 319 -10.01 -14.63 2.53
N TYR A 320 -11.04 -15.24 1.96
CA TYR A 320 -10.98 -15.95 0.69
C TYR A 320 -11.90 -15.30 -0.32
N PHE A 321 -11.45 -15.12 -1.53
CA PHE A 321 -12.10 -14.38 -2.60
C PHE A 321 -12.75 -15.30 -3.61
N TYR A 322 -13.85 -14.86 -4.16
CA TYR A 322 -14.43 -15.37 -5.36
C TYR A 322 -14.78 -14.20 -6.30
N GLU A 323 -13.93 -13.99 -7.28
CA GLU A 323 -14.03 -12.94 -8.29
C GLU A 323 -14.09 -13.61 -9.67
N PRO A 324 -15.29 -13.90 -10.21
CA PRO A 324 -15.44 -14.59 -11.50
C PRO A 324 -15.09 -13.63 -12.65
N LEU A 325 -13.86 -13.67 -13.12
CA LEU A 325 -13.34 -12.78 -14.17
C LEU A 325 -14.14 -12.83 -15.47
N GLU A 326 -14.69 -13.98 -15.82
CA GLU A 326 -15.46 -14.19 -17.05
C GLU A 326 -16.89 -13.65 -16.96
N ALA A 327 -17.51 -13.64 -15.79
CA ALA A 327 -18.92 -13.27 -15.64
C ALA A 327 -19.18 -11.77 -15.55
N GLN A 328 -18.17 -10.95 -15.20
CA GLN A 328 -18.26 -9.49 -15.05
C GLN A 328 -19.53 -9.03 -14.30
N ILE A 329 -19.80 -9.63 -13.15
CA ILE A 329 -21.09 -9.47 -12.42
C ILE A 329 -21.31 -8.05 -11.87
N GLY A 330 -20.28 -7.19 -11.88
CA GLY A 330 -20.34 -5.84 -11.34
C GLY A 330 -20.36 -5.80 -9.81
N MET A 331 -20.85 -4.70 -9.23
CA MET A 331 -20.94 -4.52 -7.78
C MET A 331 -22.02 -5.42 -7.19
N VAL A 332 -21.64 -6.27 -6.23
CA VAL A 332 -22.58 -7.07 -5.46
C VAL A 332 -23.15 -6.23 -4.30
N HIS A 333 -24.44 -5.99 -4.30
CA HIS A 333 -25.13 -5.22 -3.26
C HIS A 333 -25.62 -6.10 -2.11
N ASP A 334 -26.01 -7.33 -2.43
CA ASP A 334 -26.51 -8.29 -1.48
C ASP A 334 -26.40 -9.71 -2.03
N MET A 335 -26.47 -10.70 -1.16
CA MET A 335 -26.45 -12.11 -1.55
C MET A 335 -27.27 -12.96 -0.59
N VAL A 336 -27.65 -14.15 -1.06
CA VAL A 336 -28.24 -15.19 -0.23
C VAL A 336 -27.82 -16.57 -0.72
N ILE A 337 -27.65 -17.50 0.19
CA ILE A 337 -27.41 -18.91 -0.13
C ILE A 337 -28.68 -19.71 0.25
N GLU A 338 -29.34 -20.32 -0.72
CA GLU A 338 -30.50 -21.13 -0.49
C GLU A 338 -30.45 -22.41 -1.31
N LYS A 339 -30.64 -23.56 -0.64
CA LYS A 339 -30.64 -24.91 -1.27
C LYS A 339 -29.43 -25.16 -2.17
N GLY A 340 -28.25 -24.72 -1.74
CA GLY A 340 -27.02 -24.93 -2.50
C GLY A 340 -26.82 -23.97 -3.69
N ILE A 341 -27.68 -22.98 -3.88
CA ILE A 341 -27.53 -21.95 -4.90
C ILE A 341 -27.10 -20.64 -4.21
N VAL A 342 -26.04 -20.03 -4.70
CA VAL A 342 -25.64 -18.69 -4.32
C VAL A 342 -26.29 -17.69 -5.27
N TYR A 343 -27.10 -16.79 -4.74
CA TYR A 343 -27.72 -15.71 -5.49
C TYR A 343 -26.99 -14.42 -5.18
N LEU A 344 -26.65 -13.64 -6.21
CA LEU A 344 -25.95 -12.36 -6.11
C LEU A 344 -26.81 -11.25 -6.70
N ALA A 345 -27.22 -10.31 -5.87
CA ALA A 345 -27.92 -9.11 -6.30
C ALA A 345 -26.88 -8.04 -6.65
N THR A 346 -26.84 -7.63 -7.92
CA THR A 346 -25.79 -6.75 -8.42
C THR A 346 -26.36 -5.51 -9.13
N ASN A 347 -25.48 -4.57 -9.44
CA ASN A 347 -25.83 -3.39 -10.26
C ASN A 347 -26.13 -3.75 -11.73
N GLN A 348 -25.87 -4.98 -12.18
CA GLN A 348 -26.10 -5.45 -13.55
C GLN A 348 -27.27 -6.43 -13.66
N GLY A 349 -27.74 -6.96 -12.53
CA GLY A 349 -28.83 -7.93 -12.48
C GLY A 349 -28.72 -8.87 -11.29
N LEU A 350 -29.51 -9.94 -11.35
CA LEU A 350 -29.48 -11.01 -10.38
C LEU A 350 -28.80 -12.24 -10.98
N TYR A 351 -27.73 -12.69 -10.35
CA TYR A 351 -26.97 -13.85 -10.79
C TYR A 351 -27.19 -15.04 -9.86
N ALA A 352 -27.08 -16.23 -10.41
CA ALA A 352 -27.15 -17.49 -9.67
C ALA A 352 -25.95 -18.38 -10.00
N LEU A 353 -25.39 -19.01 -8.95
CA LEU A 353 -24.29 -19.96 -9.04
C LEU A 353 -24.66 -21.22 -8.27
N SER A 354 -24.72 -22.34 -8.97
CA SER A 354 -24.96 -23.69 -8.40
C SER A 354 -23.66 -24.50 -8.42
N GLU A 355 -23.65 -25.65 -7.79
CA GLU A 355 -22.50 -26.57 -7.72
C GLU A 355 -21.93 -26.99 -9.08
N ASN A 356 -22.80 -27.10 -10.09
CA ASN A 356 -22.42 -27.53 -11.44
C ASN A 356 -22.05 -26.36 -12.39
N ASP A 357 -22.09 -25.13 -11.91
CA ASP A 357 -21.78 -23.98 -12.73
C ASP A 357 -20.32 -23.60 -12.61
N SER A 358 -19.67 -23.31 -13.72
CA SER A 358 -18.29 -22.78 -13.72
C SER A 358 -18.22 -21.32 -13.25
N TYR A 359 -19.29 -20.54 -13.51
CA TYR A 359 -19.38 -19.12 -13.14
C TYR A 359 -20.85 -18.69 -12.93
N PRO A 360 -21.11 -17.57 -12.22
CA PRO A 360 -22.44 -17.06 -12.00
C PRO A 360 -23.13 -16.71 -13.30
N THR A 361 -24.36 -17.13 -13.46
CA THR A 361 -25.16 -16.83 -14.65
C THR A 361 -26.29 -15.86 -14.32
N LEU A 362 -26.49 -14.88 -15.20
CA LEU A 362 -27.60 -13.94 -15.07
C LEU A 362 -28.97 -14.66 -15.17
N ILE A 363 -29.84 -14.41 -14.21
CA ILE A 363 -31.19 -14.90 -14.24
C ILE A 363 -31.97 -14.12 -15.31
N PRO A 364 -32.60 -14.78 -16.30
CA PRO A 364 -33.30 -14.10 -17.39
C PRO A 364 -34.37 -13.12 -16.89
N GLY A 365 -34.41 -11.91 -17.47
CA GLY A 365 -35.37 -10.88 -17.13
C GLY A 365 -35.05 -10.07 -15.88
N THR A 366 -33.82 -10.19 -15.34
CA THR A 366 -33.37 -9.42 -14.17
C THR A 366 -32.23 -8.48 -14.50
N GLN A 367 -32.04 -8.11 -15.77
CA GLN A 367 -31.10 -7.10 -16.18
C GLN A 367 -31.43 -5.78 -15.47
N GLU A 368 -30.44 -4.97 -15.18
CA GLU A 368 -30.46 -3.75 -14.38
C GLU A 368 -30.26 -4.01 -12.87
N GLN A 369 -30.22 -2.93 -12.12
CA GLN A 369 -29.82 -2.93 -10.72
C GLN A 369 -30.78 -3.69 -9.81
N THR A 370 -30.23 -4.62 -9.05
CA THR A 370 -30.90 -5.33 -7.96
C THR A 370 -30.27 -4.91 -6.64
N TRP A 371 -31.07 -4.34 -5.72
CA TRP A 371 -30.60 -3.69 -4.50
C TRP A 371 -30.43 -4.64 -3.32
N TYR A 372 -31.31 -5.60 -3.20
CA TYR A 372 -31.29 -6.60 -2.14
C TYR A 372 -31.87 -7.92 -2.62
N ILE A 373 -31.51 -8.99 -1.92
CA ILE A 373 -32.18 -10.29 -2.00
C ILE A 373 -32.34 -10.81 -0.57
N SER A 374 -33.52 -11.34 -0.23
CA SER A 374 -33.83 -11.79 1.12
C SER A 374 -34.68 -13.08 1.09
N ASP A 375 -34.28 -14.04 1.92
CA ASP A 375 -35.16 -15.19 2.26
C ASP A 375 -36.10 -14.78 3.41
N VAL A 376 -37.38 -14.78 3.11
CA VAL A 376 -38.42 -14.40 4.07
C VAL A 376 -39.32 -15.57 4.43
N GLY A 377 -38.73 -16.69 4.75
CA GLY A 377 -39.41 -17.91 5.14
C GLY A 377 -39.80 -18.79 3.94
N ASN A 378 -38.79 -19.35 3.31
CA ASN A 378 -38.82 -20.20 2.11
C ASN A 378 -39.33 -19.48 0.83
N GLN A 379 -39.30 -18.15 0.84
CA GLN A 379 -39.60 -17.33 -0.34
C GLN A 379 -38.47 -16.32 -0.54
N LEU A 380 -37.79 -16.40 -1.67
CA LEU A 380 -36.80 -15.44 -2.05
C LEU A 380 -37.45 -14.23 -2.71
N ILE A 381 -37.19 -13.05 -2.14
CA ILE A 381 -37.68 -11.77 -2.64
C ILE A 381 -36.50 -10.89 -2.93
N ALA A 382 -36.45 -10.29 -4.12
CA ALA A 382 -35.41 -9.35 -4.54
C ALA A 382 -36.01 -8.00 -4.92
N GLY A 383 -35.34 -6.93 -4.49
CA GLY A 383 -35.67 -5.56 -4.87
C GLY A 383 -34.94 -5.19 -6.15
N HIS A 384 -35.62 -5.14 -7.24
CA HIS A 384 -35.09 -4.81 -8.55
C HIS A 384 -35.53 -3.40 -8.99
N ASN A 385 -34.76 -2.77 -9.86
CA ASN A 385 -35.01 -1.40 -10.34
C ASN A 385 -36.42 -1.21 -10.92
N THR A 386 -36.96 -2.20 -11.56
CA THR A 386 -38.31 -2.18 -12.18
C THR A 386 -39.44 -2.62 -11.25
N GLY A 387 -39.11 -3.13 -10.04
CA GLY A 387 -40.14 -3.65 -9.11
C GLY A 387 -39.57 -4.66 -8.12
N THR A 388 -40.45 -5.47 -7.57
CA THR A 388 -40.09 -6.55 -6.64
C THR A 388 -40.25 -7.90 -7.34
N LEU A 389 -39.19 -8.72 -7.24
CA LEU A 389 -39.12 -10.01 -7.87
C LEU A 389 -39.23 -11.11 -6.81
N GLN A 390 -39.97 -12.18 -7.16
CA GLN A 390 -39.94 -13.45 -6.46
C GLN A 390 -39.10 -14.44 -7.27
N LEU A 391 -38.22 -15.18 -6.58
CA LEU A 391 -37.38 -16.18 -7.23
C LEU A 391 -37.79 -17.60 -6.84
N GLU A 392 -37.75 -18.48 -7.83
CA GLU A 392 -37.90 -19.94 -7.69
C GLU A 392 -36.82 -20.61 -8.55
N GLY A 393 -35.72 -21.04 -7.89
CA GLY A 393 -34.52 -21.48 -8.62
C GLY A 393 -33.97 -20.37 -9.52
N ARG A 394 -33.85 -20.62 -10.82
CA ARG A 394 -33.35 -19.62 -11.80
C ARG A 394 -34.47 -18.87 -12.54
N LYS A 395 -35.65 -18.86 -11.99
CA LYS A 395 -36.78 -18.12 -12.56
C LYS A 395 -37.14 -16.96 -11.64
N ALA A 396 -37.13 -15.76 -12.20
CA ALA A 396 -37.64 -14.56 -11.56
C ALA A 396 -39.05 -14.25 -12.06
N THR A 397 -39.94 -13.90 -11.15
CA THR A 397 -41.33 -13.50 -11.47
C THR A 397 -41.60 -12.20 -10.71
N GLN A 398 -42.11 -11.19 -11.43
CA GLN A 398 -42.46 -9.94 -10.78
C GLN A 398 -43.67 -10.11 -9.87
N ILE A 399 -43.58 -9.61 -8.64
CA ILE A 399 -44.74 -9.54 -7.73
C ILE A 399 -45.60 -8.34 -8.18
N PRO A 400 -46.88 -8.60 -8.56
CA PRO A 400 -47.76 -7.50 -8.97
C PRO A 400 -47.98 -6.51 -7.83
N GLY A 401 -47.88 -5.22 -8.12
CA GLY A 401 -48.29 -4.16 -7.19
C GLY A 401 -47.26 -3.05 -6.98
N PRO A 402 -46.05 -3.27 -6.42
CA PRO A 402 -45.12 -2.16 -6.23
C PRO A 402 -44.55 -1.70 -7.56
N ASN A 403 -44.87 -0.49 -7.96
CA ASN A 403 -44.26 0.17 -9.11
C ASN A 403 -43.04 0.97 -8.68
N GLY A 404 -41.87 0.54 -9.08
CA GLY A 404 -40.59 1.16 -8.76
C GLY A 404 -39.67 0.30 -7.90
N GLY A 405 -38.38 0.57 -7.99
CA GLY A 405 -37.31 -0.24 -7.39
C GLY A 405 -37.40 -0.36 -5.87
N GLY A 406 -37.45 -1.59 -5.39
CA GLY A 406 -37.28 -1.87 -3.96
C GLY A 406 -35.85 -1.71 -3.52
N THR A 407 -35.59 -0.82 -2.55
CA THR A 407 -34.23 -0.52 -2.08
C THR A 407 -33.86 -1.24 -0.79
N ALA A 408 -34.86 -1.56 0.05
CA ALA A 408 -34.66 -2.26 1.31
C ALA A 408 -35.92 -2.98 1.73
N LEU A 409 -35.79 -4.16 2.39
CA LEU A 409 -36.87 -4.97 2.91
C LEU A 409 -36.62 -5.26 4.39
N ARG A 410 -37.69 -5.18 5.20
CA ARG A 410 -37.64 -5.56 6.62
C ARG A 410 -38.88 -6.39 6.99
N LYS A 411 -38.64 -7.56 7.56
CA LYS A 411 -39.67 -8.35 8.22
C LYS A 411 -39.88 -7.86 9.64
N THR A 412 -41.08 -7.51 10.01
CA THR A 412 -41.41 -6.91 11.31
C THR A 412 -42.84 -7.23 11.79
N ILE A 413 -43.11 -6.87 13.04
CA ILE A 413 -44.44 -6.93 13.63
C ILE A 413 -44.87 -5.51 13.98
N ILE A 414 -45.97 -5.04 13.40
CA ILE A 414 -46.55 -3.72 13.72
C ILE A 414 -48.03 -3.96 14.09
N HIS A 415 -48.45 -3.39 15.21
CA HIS A 415 -49.80 -3.57 15.77
C HIS A 415 -50.22 -5.08 15.88
N GLY A 416 -49.27 -5.97 16.25
CA GLY A 416 -49.47 -7.39 16.34
C GLY A 416 -49.59 -8.15 15.02
N LYS A 417 -49.47 -7.49 13.87
CA LYS A 417 -49.48 -8.07 12.54
C LYS A 417 -48.06 -8.30 12.01
N GLU A 418 -47.73 -9.51 11.62
CA GLU A 418 -46.48 -9.81 10.92
C GLU A 418 -46.60 -9.32 9.47
N VAL A 419 -45.67 -8.44 9.06
CA VAL A 419 -45.63 -7.83 7.73
C VAL A 419 -44.20 -7.74 7.20
N LEU A 420 -44.05 -7.65 5.86
CA LEU A 420 -42.85 -7.14 5.24
C LEU A 420 -43.09 -5.69 4.84
N LEU A 421 -42.17 -4.85 5.23
CA LEU A 421 -42.10 -3.47 4.77
C LEU A 421 -41.00 -3.35 3.74
N GLN A 422 -41.30 -2.77 2.59
CA GLN A 422 -40.34 -2.46 1.56
C GLN A 422 -40.28 -0.96 1.33
N MET A 423 -39.07 -0.40 1.44
CA MET A 423 -38.76 0.93 0.90
C MET A 423 -38.48 0.81 -0.58
N SER A 424 -39.04 1.73 -1.33
CA SER A 424 -38.77 1.90 -2.76
C SER A 424 -38.29 3.33 -3.02
N TYR A 425 -38.01 3.69 -4.27
CA TYR A 425 -37.61 5.06 -4.62
C TYR A 425 -38.60 6.14 -4.19
N ARG A 426 -39.87 5.79 -4.02
CA ARG A 426 -40.89 6.73 -3.53
C ARG A 426 -41.76 6.16 -2.43
N PRO A 427 -42.57 5.09 -2.65
CA PRO A 427 -43.52 4.64 -1.61
C PRO A 427 -42.85 3.66 -0.62
N LEU A 428 -43.40 3.64 0.58
CA LEU A 428 -43.30 2.54 1.51
C LEU A 428 -44.39 1.53 1.18
N SER A 429 -44.05 0.28 0.94
CA SER A 429 -44.96 -0.79 0.56
C SER A 429 -45.12 -1.84 1.65
N VAL A 430 -46.34 -2.33 1.83
CA VAL A 430 -46.71 -3.39 2.80
C VAL A 430 -46.99 -4.67 2.06
N PHE A 431 -46.36 -5.76 2.52
CA PHE A 431 -46.67 -7.12 2.08
C PHE A 431 -47.23 -7.89 3.26
N THR A 432 -48.24 -8.69 2.98
CA THR A 432 -48.91 -9.56 3.96
C THR A 432 -48.83 -11.00 3.51
N ARG A 433 -48.98 -11.95 4.47
CA ARG A 433 -49.04 -13.37 4.13
C ARG A 433 -50.40 -13.71 3.57
N ASP A 434 -50.39 -14.42 2.48
CA ASP A 434 -51.60 -15.07 1.94
C ASP A 434 -51.95 -16.28 2.79
N MET A 435 -53.19 -16.34 3.29
CA MET A 435 -53.62 -17.36 4.24
C MET A 435 -53.72 -18.75 3.63
N VAL A 436 -53.85 -18.86 2.28
CA VAL A 436 -53.98 -20.13 1.56
C VAL A 436 -52.62 -20.67 1.16
N THR A 437 -51.77 -19.80 0.56
CA THR A 437 -50.49 -20.22 0.02
C THR A 437 -49.33 -20.05 1.00
N ASN A 438 -49.59 -19.38 2.10
CA ASN A 438 -48.60 -18.97 3.12
C ASN A 438 -47.42 -18.17 2.51
N ARG A 439 -47.62 -17.53 1.36
CA ARG A 439 -46.65 -16.70 0.65
C ARG A 439 -46.88 -15.22 0.92
N TRP A 440 -45.80 -14.45 0.88
CA TRP A 440 -45.86 -13.02 0.94
C TRP A 440 -46.37 -12.45 -0.38
N LYS A 441 -47.35 -11.57 -0.32
CA LYS A 441 -47.91 -10.85 -1.47
C LYS A 441 -48.01 -9.36 -1.15
N PHE A 442 -47.86 -8.52 -2.15
CA PHE A 442 -48.10 -7.10 -2.02
C PHE A 442 -49.54 -6.84 -1.56
N SER A 443 -49.66 -5.97 -0.59
CA SER A 443 -50.97 -5.56 -0.07
C SER A 443 -51.35 -4.17 -0.54
N HIS A 444 -50.56 -3.18 -0.20
CA HIS A 444 -50.77 -1.76 -0.57
C HIS A 444 -49.51 -0.92 -0.35
N ASN A 445 -49.51 0.29 -0.91
CA ASN A 445 -48.55 1.36 -0.56
C ASN A 445 -49.11 2.18 0.58
N VAL A 446 -48.24 2.62 1.48
CA VAL A 446 -48.62 3.50 2.60
C VAL A 446 -48.78 4.93 2.10
N GLU A 447 -49.94 5.50 2.37
CA GLU A 447 -50.30 6.88 2.05
C GLU A 447 -49.63 7.86 3.06
N GLY A 448 -49.29 9.06 2.60
CA GLY A 448 -48.78 10.12 3.46
C GLY A 448 -47.24 10.12 3.61
N PHE A 449 -46.50 9.20 2.95
CA PHE A 449 -45.06 9.19 2.94
C PHE A 449 -44.50 8.88 1.55
N SER A 450 -43.68 9.80 1.01
CA SER A 450 -43.04 9.65 -0.31
C SER A 450 -41.73 10.44 -0.33
N ASN A 451 -40.72 9.95 0.39
CA ASN A 451 -39.39 10.59 0.47
C ASN A 451 -38.31 9.61 -0.02
N LEU A 452 -37.17 10.16 -0.47
CA LEU A 452 -35.99 9.39 -0.86
C LEU A 452 -35.27 8.87 0.40
N ILE A 453 -35.35 7.56 0.62
CA ILE A 453 -34.81 6.92 1.81
C ILE A 453 -33.61 6.07 1.46
N LYS A 454 -32.51 6.26 2.21
CA LYS A 454 -31.26 5.50 2.13
C LYS A 454 -31.41 4.13 2.81
N SER A 455 -31.91 4.14 4.03
CA SER A 455 -32.11 2.94 4.84
C SER A 455 -33.24 3.16 5.87
N PHE A 456 -33.81 2.09 6.39
CA PHE A 456 -34.79 2.18 7.46
C PHE A 456 -34.70 0.99 8.41
N GLU A 457 -35.11 1.21 9.66
CA GLU A 457 -35.29 0.16 10.67
C GLU A 457 -36.62 0.35 11.40
N VAL A 458 -37.11 -0.71 12.02
CA VAL A 458 -38.34 -0.69 12.81
C VAL A 458 -38.00 -1.03 14.24
N ASP A 459 -38.42 -0.16 15.17
CA ASP A 459 -38.25 -0.37 16.60
C ASP A 459 -39.24 -1.40 17.17
N PRO A 460 -39.04 -1.90 18.40
CA PRO A 460 -39.94 -2.86 19.00
C PRO A 460 -41.40 -2.34 19.20
N THR A 461 -41.60 -1.02 19.22
CA THR A 461 -42.91 -0.39 19.38
C THR A 461 -43.65 -0.21 18.06
N GLY A 462 -42.99 -0.52 16.92
CA GLY A 462 -43.56 -0.45 15.58
C GLY A 462 -43.37 0.90 14.89
N ASN A 463 -42.58 1.83 15.46
CA ASN A 463 -42.17 3.04 14.74
C ASN A 463 -41.15 2.70 13.68
N ILE A 464 -41.27 3.33 12.53
CA ILE A 464 -40.33 3.20 11.40
C ILE A 464 -39.40 4.39 11.43
N TRP A 465 -38.10 4.12 11.54
CA TRP A 465 -37.03 5.12 11.49
C TRP A 465 -36.37 5.05 10.13
N ALA A 466 -36.52 6.10 9.34
CA ALA A 466 -36.09 6.15 7.95
C ALA A 466 -35.03 7.24 7.73
N SER A 467 -33.83 6.86 7.34
CA SER A 467 -32.72 7.75 6.97
C SER A 467 -33.00 8.34 5.60
N HIS A 468 -33.08 9.67 5.50
CA HIS A 468 -33.18 10.33 4.19
C HIS A 468 -31.85 10.27 3.43
N MET A 469 -31.88 10.19 2.11
CA MET A 469 -30.71 10.04 1.28
C MET A 469 -29.63 11.13 1.51
N TYR A 470 -30.03 12.36 1.83
CA TYR A 470 -29.14 13.52 1.91
C TYR A 470 -29.28 14.34 3.20
N LYS A 471 -30.29 14.08 4.01
CA LYS A 471 -30.57 14.93 5.19
C LYS A 471 -31.40 14.22 6.24
N GLY A 472 -31.00 14.25 7.50
CA GLY A 472 -31.79 13.84 8.67
C GLY A 472 -32.49 12.48 8.56
N ILE A 473 -33.45 12.28 9.46
CA ILE A 473 -34.26 11.06 9.58
C ILE A 473 -35.74 11.41 9.73
N TYR A 474 -36.57 10.45 9.34
CA TYR A 474 -38.02 10.47 9.62
C TYR A 474 -38.36 9.38 10.63
N ARG A 475 -39.17 9.73 11.61
CA ARG A 475 -39.86 8.79 12.48
C ARG A 475 -41.32 8.73 12.02
N LEU A 476 -41.77 7.54 11.64
CA LEU A 476 -43.13 7.29 11.13
C LEU A 476 -43.87 6.35 12.06
N ARG A 477 -45.12 6.65 12.33
CA ARG A 477 -46.06 5.73 12.97
C ARG A 477 -47.24 5.51 12.04
N LEU A 478 -47.54 4.26 11.78
CA LEU A 478 -48.66 3.88 10.89
C LEU A 478 -49.98 3.76 11.68
N ASN A 479 -51.08 3.95 10.98
CA ASN A 479 -52.40 3.62 11.50
C ASN A 479 -52.54 2.09 11.70
N GLU A 480 -53.55 1.67 12.49
CA GLU A 480 -53.79 0.24 12.81
C GLU A 480 -54.02 -0.65 11.58
N ASP A 481 -54.57 -0.07 10.50
CA ASP A 481 -54.75 -0.75 9.23
C ASP A 481 -53.51 -0.78 8.35
N LEU A 482 -52.44 -0.08 8.74
CA LEU A 482 -51.14 0.09 8.04
C LEU A 482 -51.26 0.82 6.70
N ARG A 483 -52.41 1.43 6.37
CA ARG A 483 -52.65 2.05 5.05
C ARG A 483 -52.11 3.46 4.93
N SER A 484 -51.97 4.18 6.04
CA SER A 484 -51.51 5.56 6.00
C SER A 484 -50.67 5.88 7.23
N VAL A 485 -49.87 6.95 7.10
CA VAL A 485 -49.07 7.47 8.20
C VAL A 485 -49.99 8.20 9.19
N LYS A 486 -49.96 7.78 10.44
CA LYS A 486 -50.67 8.42 11.57
C LYS A 486 -49.93 9.65 12.09
N GLU A 487 -48.63 9.49 12.30
CA GLU A 487 -47.74 10.51 12.82
C GLU A 487 -46.42 10.47 12.04
N MET A 488 -45.90 11.62 11.68
CA MET A 488 -44.60 11.78 11.00
C MET A 488 -43.83 12.91 11.67
N GLU A 489 -42.64 12.62 12.11
CA GLU A 489 -41.67 13.55 12.69
C GLU A 489 -40.43 13.59 11.82
N TYR A 490 -39.97 14.77 11.47
CA TYR A 490 -38.69 14.96 10.78
C TYR A 490 -37.65 15.49 11.76
N ILE A 491 -36.51 14.82 11.84
CA ILE A 491 -35.41 15.16 12.72
C ILE A 491 -34.19 15.44 11.81
N GLY A 492 -33.87 16.72 11.68
CA GLY A 492 -32.76 17.19 10.82
C GLY A 492 -31.40 17.11 11.48
N LYS A 493 -31.36 17.13 12.83
CA LYS A 493 -30.13 17.11 13.64
C LYS A 493 -30.35 16.27 14.89
N LEU A 494 -29.29 15.56 15.33
CA LEU A 494 -29.36 14.77 16.56
C LEU A 494 -28.97 15.56 17.81
N GLU A 495 -28.16 16.61 17.65
CA GLU A 495 -27.72 17.52 18.73
C GLU A 495 -27.76 18.97 18.25
N GLU A 496 -28.07 19.92 19.14
CA GLU A 496 -28.05 21.37 18.84
C GLU A 496 -26.60 21.80 18.56
N GLY A 497 -26.38 22.50 17.44
CA GLY A 497 -25.06 22.96 17.02
C GLY A 497 -24.43 22.16 15.91
N ASN A 498 -24.85 20.90 15.65
CA ASN A 498 -24.34 20.11 14.54
C ASN A 498 -24.89 20.62 13.18
N GLU A 499 -24.11 20.45 12.12
CA GLU A 499 -24.59 20.68 10.76
C GLU A 499 -25.65 19.65 10.39
N SER A 500 -26.66 20.02 9.61
CA SER A 500 -27.61 19.07 9.07
C SER A 500 -26.96 18.25 7.96
N GLY A 501 -26.82 16.97 8.19
CA GLY A 501 -26.20 16.02 7.24
C GLY A 501 -26.98 14.72 7.17
N THR A 502 -26.41 13.73 6.48
CA THR A 502 -26.94 12.38 6.43
C THR A 502 -26.82 11.73 7.81
N ILE A 503 -27.94 11.23 8.35
CA ILE A 503 -27.97 10.46 9.59
C ILE A 503 -28.23 9.00 9.21
N ASN A 504 -27.31 8.13 9.58
CA ASN A 504 -27.49 6.69 9.37
C ASN A 504 -28.35 6.08 10.48
N VAL A 505 -29.23 5.17 10.11
CA VAL A 505 -30.12 4.43 11.02
C VAL A 505 -29.76 2.97 11.00
N MET A 506 -29.51 2.39 12.17
CA MET A 506 -29.05 1.03 12.37
C MET A 506 -29.82 0.37 13.51
N LYS A 507 -29.84 -0.96 13.51
CA LYS A 507 -30.39 -1.74 14.61
C LYS A 507 -29.29 -2.51 15.31
N LEU A 508 -29.09 -2.28 16.60
CA LEU A 508 -28.07 -2.90 17.40
C LEU A 508 -28.68 -3.41 18.72
N ARG A 509 -28.57 -4.70 18.98
CA ARG A 509 -29.14 -5.33 20.19
C ARG A 509 -30.64 -5.01 20.41
N GLY A 510 -31.41 -4.98 19.32
CA GLY A 510 -32.84 -4.64 19.35
C GLY A 510 -33.16 -3.14 19.47
N ARG A 511 -32.17 -2.27 19.73
CA ARG A 511 -32.32 -0.82 19.78
C ARG A 511 -32.09 -0.17 18.44
N ILE A 512 -32.71 0.96 18.23
CA ILE A 512 -32.36 1.84 17.12
C ILE A 512 -31.16 2.71 17.52
N VAL A 513 -30.14 2.69 16.71
CA VAL A 513 -28.94 3.49 16.87
C VAL A 513 -28.78 4.39 15.64
N PHE A 514 -28.42 5.64 15.89
CA PHE A 514 -28.19 6.64 14.86
C PHE A 514 -26.71 7.02 14.85
N SER A 515 -26.22 7.41 13.69
CA SER A 515 -24.91 8.04 13.55
C SER A 515 -25.01 9.24 12.62
N ASP A 516 -24.42 10.36 13.04
CA ASP A 516 -24.25 11.58 12.22
C ASP A 516 -22.81 11.71 11.64
N GLY A 517 -22.00 10.65 11.82
CA GLY A 517 -20.58 10.63 11.43
C GLY A 517 -19.63 11.12 12.53
N SER A 518 -20.13 11.79 13.56
CA SER A 518 -19.31 12.28 14.68
C SER A 518 -19.52 11.51 15.98
N LYS A 519 -20.76 11.09 16.24
CA LYS A 519 -21.16 10.33 17.44
C LYS A 519 -22.26 9.33 17.13
N PHE A 520 -22.42 8.36 18.03
CA PHE A 520 -23.56 7.47 18.08
C PHE A 520 -24.63 7.99 19.03
N TYR A 521 -25.90 7.81 18.65
CA TYR A 521 -27.07 8.18 19.44
C TYR A 521 -28.05 7.00 19.48
N THR A 522 -28.95 7.00 20.45
CA THR A 522 -30.05 6.04 20.53
C THR A 522 -31.34 6.72 20.94
N TYR A 523 -32.45 6.12 20.56
CA TYR A 523 -33.76 6.59 21.04
C TYR A 523 -34.08 5.97 22.40
N GLU A 524 -34.44 6.79 23.38
CA GLU A 524 -34.87 6.38 24.71
C GLU A 524 -36.40 6.44 24.82
N ASP A 525 -37.04 5.28 24.81
CA ASP A 525 -38.51 5.17 24.82
C ASP A 525 -39.19 5.84 26.04
N LEU A 526 -38.54 5.85 27.20
CA LEU A 526 -39.07 6.41 28.46
C LEU A 526 -39.16 7.95 28.42
N THR A 527 -38.16 8.60 27.83
CA THR A 527 -38.09 10.06 27.75
C THR A 527 -38.61 10.61 26.44
N GLY A 528 -38.72 9.74 25.41
CA GLY A 528 -39.12 10.13 24.07
C GLY A 528 -38.03 10.95 23.35
N LYS A 529 -36.76 10.85 23.76
CA LYS A 529 -35.65 11.67 23.25
C LYS A 529 -34.57 10.81 22.60
N ILE A 530 -33.87 11.42 21.66
CA ILE A 530 -32.60 10.90 21.13
C ILE A 530 -31.50 11.37 22.08
N VAL A 531 -30.69 10.43 22.57
CA VAL A 531 -29.59 10.67 23.51
C VAL A 531 -28.31 10.06 23.00
N PRO A 532 -27.12 10.54 23.42
CA PRO A 532 -25.85 9.89 23.07
C PRO A 532 -25.83 8.41 23.50
N TYR A 533 -25.20 7.57 22.67
CA TYR A 533 -25.07 6.13 22.97
C TYR A 533 -23.68 5.84 23.53
N ASP A 534 -23.50 6.11 24.83
CA ASP A 534 -22.19 6.11 25.49
C ASP A 534 -21.49 4.74 25.46
N LEU A 535 -22.21 3.63 25.38
CA LEU A 535 -21.65 2.29 25.22
C LEU A 535 -20.74 2.13 23.96
N LEU A 536 -20.95 2.96 22.94
CA LEU A 536 -20.07 3.02 21.78
C LEU A 536 -19.19 4.26 21.79
N ASN A 537 -19.70 5.40 22.24
CA ASN A 537 -18.96 6.66 22.20
C ASN A 537 -17.76 6.67 23.14
N GLU A 538 -17.80 5.94 24.28
CA GLU A 538 -16.68 5.85 25.22
C GLU A 538 -15.56 4.95 24.71
N ASP A 539 -15.91 3.75 24.20
CA ASP A 539 -14.93 2.72 23.86
C ASP A 539 -14.51 2.77 22.37
N PHE A 540 -15.38 3.26 21.46
CA PHE A 540 -15.19 3.24 20.00
C PHE A 540 -15.69 4.50 19.29
N PRO A 541 -15.26 5.71 19.72
CA PRO A 541 -15.72 6.96 19.09
C PRO A 541 -15.33 7.05 17.61
N GLU A 542 -14.22 6.41 17.22
CA GLU A 542 -13.73 6.38 15.85
C GLU A 542 -14.63 5.60 14.88
N LEU A 543 -15.58 4.80 15.38
CA LEU A 543 -16.53 4.08 14.54
C LEU A 543 -17.80 4.88 14.21
N SER A 544 -17.86 6.13 14.63
CA SER A 544 -19.05 6.97 14.43
C SER A 544 -19.46 7.20 12.98
N ASP A 545 -18.57 7.00 12.01
CA ASP A 545 -18.84 7.05 10.57
C ASP A 545 -19.45 5.75 10.00
N THR A 546 -19.79 4.77 10.88
CA THR A 546 -20.47 3.56 10.49
C THR A 546 -21.82 3.87 9.83
N TYR A 547 -22.05 3.33 8.63
CA TYR A 547 -23.31 3.53 7.92
C TYR A 547 -24.24 2.30 7.96
N ARG A 548 -23.73 1.12 8.33
CA ARG A 548 -24.53 -0.11 8.46
C ARG A 548 -23.97 -1.02 9.55
N VAL A 549 -24.87 -1.68 10.28
CA VAL A 549 -24.52 -2.77 11.20
C VAL A 549 -25.22 -4.04 10.75
N VAL A 550 -24.49 -5.15 10.72
CA VAL A 550 -25.00 -6.48 10.41
C VAL A 550 -24.75 -7.41 11.60
N SER A 551 -25.81 -8.03 12.11
CA SER A 551 -25.70 -9.00 13.20
C SER A 551 -25.15 -10.33 12.69
N LEU A 552 -24.07 -10.81 13.28
CA LEU A 552 -23.55 -12.16 13.09
C LEU A 552 -24.32 -13.17 13.97
N ASN A 553 -24.58 -12.77 15.22
CA ASN A 553 -25.46 -13.43 16.16
C ASN A 553 -25.91 -12.41 17.23
N ASN A 554 -26.48 -12.85 18.35
CA ASN A 554 -26.98 -11.94 19.38
C ASN A 554 -25.90 -11.07 20.04
N ASP A 555 -24.64 -11.47 20.00
CA ASP A 555 -23.54 -10.81 20.70
C ASP A 555 -22.41 -10.34 19.80
N LEU A 556 -22.43 -10.67 18.50
CA LEU A 556 -21.41 -10.29 17.53
C LEU A 556 -22.01 -9.46 16.40
N TYR A 557 -21.40 -8.34 16.08
CA TYR A 557 -21.91 -7.36 15.12
C TYR A 557 -20.80 -6.84 14.22
N TRP A 558 -21.04 -6.86 12.92
CA TRP A 558 -20.22 -6.20 11.92
C TRP A 558 -20.62 -4.73 11.78
N PHE A 559 -19.70 -3.83 12.00
CA PHE A 559 -19.80 -2.40 11.71
C PHE A 559 -19.16 -2.13 10.35
N ILE A 560 -19.93 -1.58 9.42
CA ILE A 560 -19.50 -1.33 8.05
C ILE A 560 -19.24 0.16 7.88
N ARG A 561 -17.99 0.49 7.53
CA ARG A 561 -17.50 1.84 7.28
C ARG A 561 -17.03 1.95 5.82
N ASN A 562 -16.69 3.17 5.36
CA ASN A 562 -16.10 3.35 4.02
C ASN A 562 -14.61 2.98 3.92
N SER A 563 -13.98 2.66 5.05
CA SER A 563 -12.55 2.32 5.12
C SER A 563 -12.28 0.88 5.57
N GLU A 564 -13.20 0.27 6.33
CA GLU A 564 -12.99 -1.06 6.93
C GLU A 564 -14.29 -1.72 7.36
N TYR A 565 -14.24 -3.04 7.57
CA TYR A 565 -15.22 -3.82 8.33
C TYR A 565 -14.69 -4.05 9.75
N VAL A 566 -15.50 -3.79 10.78
CA VAL A 566 -15.11 -3.98 12.18
C VAL A 566 -16.08 -4.94 12.86
N LEU A 567 -15.56 -6.03 13.43
CA LEU A 567 -16.34 -6.98 14.22
C LEU A 567 -16.20 -6.64 15.69
N LEU A 568 -17.31 -6.26 16.31
CA LEU A 568 -17.41 -6.08 17.76
C LEU A 568 -18.21 -7.21 18.39
N GLY A 569 -17.73 -7.68 19.55
CA GLY A 569 -18.46 -8.57 20.45
C GLY A 569 -19.00 -7.82 21.64
N TYR A 570 -20.21 -8.16 22.11
CA TYR A 570 -20.77 -7.62 23.34
C TYR A 570 -20.63 -8.64 24.48
N GLU A 571 -19.76 -8.35 25.44
CA GLU A 571 -19.43 -9.23 26.55
C GLU A 571 -19.34 -8.41 27.84
N SER A 572 -19.87 -8.96 28.93
CA SER A 572 -19.80 -8.33 30.28
C SER A 572 -20.29 -6.89 30.32
N GLY A 573 -21.31 -6.53 29.50
CA GLY A 573 -21.92 -5.20 29.53
C GLY A 573 -21.25 -4.16 28.64
N ARG A 574 -20.17 -4.50 27.92
CA ARG A 574 -19.39 -3.61 27.02
C ARG A 574 -19.13 -4.23 25.66
N PHE A 575 -18.87 -3.39 24.66
CA PHE A 575 -18.36 -3.82 23.39
C PHE A 575 -16.86 -4.09 23.46
N GLN A 576 -16.41 -5.09 22.73
CA GLN A 576 -15.01 -5.47 22.61
C GLN A 576 -14.65 -5.68 21.14
N LEU A 577 -13.52 -5.17 20.73
CA LEU A 577 -13.00 -5.40 19.41
C LEU A 577 -12.60 -6.87 19.23
N LYS A 578 -13.17 -7.54 18.22
CA LYS A 578 -12.81 -8.90 17.84
C LYS A 578 -11.94 -8.93 16.59
N GLN A 579 -12.28 -8.12 15.58
CA GLN A 579 -11.55 -8.06 14.31
C GLN A 579 -11.71 -6.73 13.63
N ARG A 580 -10.67 -6.28 12.89
CA ARG A 580 -10.74 -5.21 11.90
C ARG A 580 -10.22 -5.72 10.56
N ILE A 581 -10.90 -5.39 9.49
CA ILE A 581 -10.58 -5.79 8.12
C ILE A 581 -10.59 -4.53 7.26
N PRO A 582 -9.43 -3.89 7.06
CA PRO A 582 -9.33 -2.68 6.26
C PRO A 582 -9.60 -2.98 4.78
N PHE A 583 -10.22 -2.04 4.07
CA PHE A 583 -10.52 -2.19 2.64
C PHE A 583 -9.26 -2.31 1.76
N THR A 584 -8.11 -2.01 2.32
CA THR A 584 -6.82 -2.19 1.65
C THR A 584 -6.45 -3.65 1.40
N LEU A 585 -7.10 -4.58 2.09
CA LEU A 585 -6.94 -6.02 1.84
C LEU A 585 -7.69 -6.49 0.59
N PHE A 586 -8.61 -5.66 0.06
CA PHE A 586 -9.41 -5.96 -1.11
C PHE A 586 -8.87 -5.17 -2.32
N ASP A 587 -8.72 -5.83 -3.46
CA ASP A 587 -8.31 -5.15 -4.70
C ASP A 587 -9.45 -4.27 -5.23
N ASN A 588 -10.68 -4.77 -5.13
CA ASN A 588 -11.90 -4.09 -5.53
C ASN A 588 -12.87 -4.02 -4.34
N PRO A 589 -12.66 -3.09 -3.39
CA PRO A 589 -13.56 -2.94 -2.26
C PRO A 589 -14.96 -2.51 -2.72
N THR A 590 -15.88 -2.43 -1.78
CA THR A 590 -17.23 -1.93 -2.05
C THR A 590 -17.21 -0.44 -2.44
N ILE A 591 -18.27 0.01 -3.12
CA ILE A 591 -18.50 1.43 -3.39
C ILE A 591 -18.93 2.12 -2.08
N GLU A 592 -18.58 3.37 -1.93
CA GLU A 592 -18.91 4.22 -0.77
C GLU A 592 -20.40 4.09 -0.38
N ASP A 593 -20.67 3.88 0.89
CA ASP A 593 -21.99 3.68 1.49
C ASP A 593 -22.80 2.51 0.94
N ARG A 594 -22.18 1.58 0.18
CA ARG A 594 -22.89 0.45 -0.47
C ARG A 594 -22.46 -0.93 0.01
N GLY A 595 -21.48 -1.01 0.90
CA GLY A 595 -21.03 -2.28 1.44
C GLY A 595 -22.12 -3.05 2.17
N ASN A 596 -22.09 -4.37 2.05
CA ASN A 596 -22.96 -5.27 2.75
C ASN A 596 -22.23 -6.55 3.14
N ILE A 597 -22.74 -7.23 4.15
CA ILE A 597 -22.26 -8.51 4.63
C ILE A 597 -23.46 -9.45 4.73
N TYR A 598 -23.39 -10.57 4.06
CA TYR A 598 -24.33 -11.67 4.26
C TYR A 598 -23.79 -12.61 5.33
N VAL A 599 -24.63 -12.97 6.27
CA VAL A 599 -24.33 -13.97 7.30
C VAL A 599 -25.15 -15.22 7.03
N ALA A 600 -24.48 -16.31 6.75
CA ALA A 600 -25.10 -17.60 6.54
C ALA A 600 -25.57 -18.23 7.87
N SER A 601 -26.41 -19.25 7.77
CA SER A 601 -27.00 -19.94 8.94
C SER A 601 -25.95 -20.63 9.84
N ASP A 602 -24.80 -20.98 9.29
CA ASP A 602 -23.66 -21.54 10.03
C ASP A 602 -22.78 -20.47 10.72
N GLY A 603 -23.11 -19.18 10.55
CA GLY A 603 -22.38 -18.05 11.06
C GLY A 603 -21.20 -17.61 10.19
N THR A 604 -21.03 -18.17 9.00
CA THR A 604 -20.03 -17.70 8.04
C THR A 604 -20.43 -16.34 7.49
N SER A 605 -19.49 -15.38 7.47
CA SER A 605 -19.71 -14.04 6.92
C SER A 605 -19.16 -13.94 5.51
N TYR A 606 -19.94 -13.33 4.61
CA TYR A 606 -19.58 -13.06 3.24
C TYR A 606 -19.66 -11.58 2.95
N PHE A 607 -18.56 -11.00 2.49
CA PHE A 607 -18.48 -9.59 2.11
C PHE A 607 -18.87 -9.42 0.66
N CYS A 608 -19.77 -8.48 0.39
CA CYS A 608 -20.18 -8.10 -0.96
C CYS A 608 -19.20 -7.10 -1.53
N LEU A 609 -18.53 -7.42 -2.64
CA LEU A 609 -17.46 -6.64 -3.24
C LEU A 609 -17.84 -6.15 -4.65
N ASN A 610 -17.03 -5.26 -5.18
CA ASN A 610 -17.14 -4.86 -6.58
C ASN A 610 -16.46 -5.93 -7.47
N GLY A 611 -17.28 -6.70 -8.19
CA GLY A 611 -16.84 -7.80 -9.06
C GLY A 611 -16.85 -9.18 -8.44
N GLY A 612 -17.20 -9.32 -7.16
CA GLY A 612 -17.19 -10.62 -6.50
C GLY A 612 -17.69 -10.61 -5.07
N ILE A 613 -17.33 -11.64 -4.35
CA ILE A 613 -17.60 -11.81 -2.92
C ILE A 613 -16.37 -12.34 -2.21
N ALA A 614 -16.27 -12.06 -0.90
CA ALA A 614 -15.22 -12.66 -0.08
C ALA A 614 -15.83 -13.37 1.13
N ARG A 615 -15.31 -14.55 1.45
CA ARG A 615 -15.68 -15.35 2.61
C ARG A 615 -14.71 -15.08 3.75
N TYR A 616 -15.22 -14.82 4.95
CA TYR A 616 -14.43 -14.66 6.16
C TYR A 616 -14.44 -15.94 6.99
N ASP A 617 -13.25 -16.46 7.27
CA ASP A 617 -13.04 -17.60 8.16
C ASP A 617 -12.61 -17.12 9.55
N ARG A 618 -13.57 -17.09 10.50
CA ARG A 618 -13.33 -16.59 11.88
C ARG A 618 -12.42 -17.49 12.71
N TYR A 619 -12.21 -18.73 12.30
CA TYR A 619 -11.37 -19.68 13.05
C TYR A 619 -9.89 -19.59 12.66
N ARG A 620 -9.57 -18.93 11.55
CA ARG A 620 -8.21 -18.54 11.22
C ARG A 620 -7.87 -17.24 11.94
N ASN A 621 -7.21 -17.36 13.09
CA ASN A 621 -6.65 -16.19 13.75
C ASN A 621 -5.48 -15.68 12.95
N TYR A 622 -5.68 -14.57 12.26
CA TYR A 622 -4.58 -13.78 11.74
C TYR A 622 -3.86 -13.11 12.93
N VAL A 623 -2.99 -13.85 13.58
CA VAL A 623 -2.08 -13.29 14.57
C VAL A 623 -0.82 -12.89 13.83
N ASP A 624 -0.75 -11.63 13.46
CA ASP A 624 0.47 -11.05 12.93
C ASP A 624 1.50 -10.91 14.05
N THR A 625 2.30 -11.95 14.24
CA THR A 625 3.41 -11.99 15.21
C THR A 625 4.74 -11.63 14.56
N THR A 626 4.80 -11.48 13.26
CA THR A 626 6.04 -11.20 12.55
C THR A 626 6.45 -9.74 12.76
N ARG A 627 7.47 -9.51 13.58
CA ARG A 627 8.16 -8.23 13.65
C ARG A 627 9.14 -8.17 12.48
N VAL A 628 8.82 -7.40 11.47
CA VAL A 628 9.72 -7.10 10.36
C VAL A 628 10.59 -5.92 10.76
N PRO A 629 11.92 -6.04 10.75
CA PRO A 629 12.79 -4.91 11.05
C PRO A 629 12.84 -3.92 9.87
N LEU A 630 12.69 -2.64 10.18
CA LEU A 630 13.03 -1.59 9.24
C LEU A 630 14.55 -1.51 9.13
N SER A 631 15.08 -1.53 7.93
CA SER A 631 16.51 -1.46 7.68
C SER A 631 16.83 -0.49 6.53
N LEU A 632 18.10 -0.12 6.40
CA LEU A 632 18.61 0.60 5.24
C LEU A 632 19.09 -0.44 4.21
N SER A 633 18.47 -0.45 3.03
CA SER A 633 18.95 -1.30 1.93
C SER A 633 20.20 -0.69 1.27
N GLN A 634 20.31 0.64 1.26
CA GLN A 634 21.43 1.35 0.68
C GLN A 634 21.56 2.75 1.26
N VAL A 635 22.80 3.18 1.52
CA VAL A 635 23.14 4.56 1.84
C VAL A 635 24.22 5.02 0.87
N ARG A 636 23.99 6.11 0.17
CA ARG A 636 24.95 6.65 -0.81
C ARG A 636 25.17 8.14 -0.61
N ALA A 637 26.42 8.56 -0.58
CA ALA A 637 26.79 9.98 -0.54
C ALA A 637 27.28 10.44 -1.92
N TYR A 638 26.70 11.53 -2.42
CA TYR A 638 27.07 12.12 -3.70
C TYR A 638 28.23 13.09 -3.55
N ASN A 639 29.31 12.82 -4.30
CA ASN A 639 30.43 13.72 -4.41
C ASN A 639 30.23 14.70 -5.57
N ARG A 640 30.10 15.98 -5.28
CA ARG A 640 29.92 17.04 -6.28
C ARG A 640 31.09 17.20 -7.25
N HIS A 641 32.31 16.89 -6.83
CA HIS A 641 33.50 17.08 -7.65
C HIS A 641 33.74 15.94 -8.63
N GLU A 642 33.37 14.73 -8.23
CA GLU A 642 33.55 13.51 -9.02
C GLU A 642 32.29 13.13 -9.79
N ASN A 643 31.16 13.77 -9.48
CA ASN A 643 29.82 13.48 -10.03
C ASN A 643 29.41 12.01 -9.85
N GLU A 644 29.83 11.42 -8.73
CA GLU A 644 29.60 10.02 -8.38
C GLU A 644 28.94 9.88 -7.00
N PHE A 645 28.20 8.79 -6.81
CA PHE A 645 27.70 8.35 -5.51
C PHE A 645 28.64 7.31 -4.93
N ALA A 646 29.24 7.61 -3.77
CA ALA A 646 29.98 6.64 -2.98
C ALA A 646 29.03 5.87 -2.04
N PRO A 647 29.13 4.54 -1.96
CA PRO A 647 28.38 3.76 -0.98
C PRO A 647 28.88 4.04 0.45
N LEU A 648 27.99 3.90 1.41
CA LEU A 648 28.30 4.03 2.84
C LEU A 648 27.81 2.79 3.57
N PRO A 649 28.48 2.40 4.69
CA PRO A 649 28.06 1.27 5.47
C PRO A 649 26.60 1.40 5.93
N CYS A 650 25.79 0.36 5.69
CA CYS A 650 24.39 0.29 6.10
C CYS A 650 24.21 -0.25 7.52
N LYS A 651 25.25 -0.90 8.06
CA LYS A 651 25.27 -1.43 9.44
C LYS A 651 25.55 -0.29 10.43
N GLY A 652 24.52 0.16 11.13
CA GLY A 652 24.65 1.25 12.09
C GLY A 652 23.49 1.42 13.05
N ALA A 653 22.44 0.67 12.89
CA ALA A 653 21.21 0.83 13.69
C ALA A 653 21.41 0.48 15.18
N ASP A 654 22.34 -0.43 15.51
CA ASP A 654 22.63 -0.88 16.88
C ASP A 654 24.10 -0.61 17.31
N ALA A 655 24.90 0.06 16.48
CA ALA A 655 26.28 0.39 16.84
C ALA A 655 26.31 1.59 17.82
N PRO A 656 27.10 1.54 18.89
CA PRO A 656 27.29 2.67 19.79
C PRO A 656 27.81 3.89 18.99
N ALA A 657 27.52 5.09 19.45
CA ALA A 657 27.84 6.37 18.80
C ALA A 657 29.34 6.57 18.40
N SER A 658 30.21 5.64 18.72
CA SER A 658 31.60 5.57 18.32
C SER A 658 31.83 5.11 16.86
N GLY A 659 30.80 4.65 16.14
CA GLY A 659 30.88 4.15 14.76
C GLY A 659 30.20 5.02 13.71
N ALA A 660 29.91 6.28 14.01
CA ALA A 660 29.27 7.17 13.04
C ALA A 660 30.17 7.38 11.81
N SER A 661 29.62 7.18 10.61
CA SER A 661 30.32 7.45 9.36
C SER A 661 30.70 8.92 9.27
N VAL A 662 31.99 9.20 9.03
CA VAL A 662 32.51 10.56 8.93
C VAL A 662 32.73 10.89 7.45
N LEU A 663 32.03 11.89 6.95
CA LEU A 663 32.04 12.31 5.56
C LEU A 663 32.73 13.64 5.39
N SER A 664 33.56 13.77 4.35
CA SER A 664 34.07 15.06 3.91
C SER A 664 32.93 15.96 3.44
N TYR A 665 33.04 17.26 3.55
CA TYR A 665 32.03 18.23 3.13
C TYR A 665 31.65 18.13 1.63
N SER A 666 32.52 17.57 0.80
CA SER A 666 32.22 17.29 -0.60
C SER A 666 31.09 16.28 -0.81
N TYR A 667 30.82 15.44 0.21
CA TYR A 667 29.77 14.44 0.23
C TYR A 667 28.54 14.91 1.05
N ASN A 668 28.05 16.10 0.78
CA ASN A 668 26.97 16.72 1.55
C ASN A 668 25.56 16.46 0.98
N THR A 669 25.42 15.56 0.04
CA THR A 669 24.15 15.07 -0.47
C THR A 669 24.08 13.56 -0.25
N ILE A 670 23.10 13.09 0.57
CA ILE A 670 23.01 11.70 0.98
C ILE A 670 21.65 11.13 0.56
N LEU A 671 21.70 9.99 -0.10
CA LEU A 671 20.52 9.17 -0.46
C LEU A 671 20.43 8.02 0.53
N PHE A 672 19.27 7.90 1.15
CA PHE A 672 18.87 6.76 1.98
C PHE A 672 17.78 5.97 1.24
N LYS A 673 18.00 4.67 1.05
CA LYS A 673 17.00 3.72 0.56
C LYS A 673 16.64 2.77 1.69
N PHE A 674 15.36 2.73 2.05
CA PHE A 674 14.86 1.91 3.15
C PHE A 674 14.33 0.57 2.62
N SER A 675 14.39 -0.45 3.46
CA SER A 675 13.85 -1.78 3.23
C SER A 675 12.95 -2.17 4.39
N TYR A 676 11.73 -2.60 4.06
CA TYR A 676 10.77 -3.12 5.03
C TYR A 676 10.02 -4.29 4.39
N PRO A 677 10.59 -5.53 4.43
CA PRO A 677 10.06 -6.71 3.75
C PRO A 677 8.86 -7.32 4.49
N ASP A 678 7.80 -6.53 4.62
CA ASP A 678 6.52 -6.97 5.13
C ASP A 678 5.64 -7.50 4.00
N PHE A 679 5.46 -8.80 3.97
CA PHE A 679 4.67 -9.50 2.96
C PHE A 679 3.26 -9.88 3.46
N THR A 680 2.80 -9.29 4.56
CA THR A 680 1.48 -9.59 5.13
C THR A 680 0.32 -8.95 4.38
N GLY A 681 0.61 -8.01 3.47
CA GLY A 681 -0.40 -7.26 2.70
C GLY A 681 -1.04 -6.10 3.47
N ARG A 682 -0.58 -5.80 4.70
CA ARG A 682 -1.03 -4.60 5.42
C ARG A 682 -0.42 -3.33 4.80
N ARG A 683 -1.13 -2.23 4.89
CA ARG A 683 -0.59 -0.93 4.54
C ARG A 683 0.22 -0.35 5.69
N PHE A 684 1.31 0.29 5.32
CA PHE A 684 2.16 1.01 6.24
C PHE A 684 2.71 2.28 5.57
N LEU A 685 3.05 3.27 6.40
CA LEU A 685 3.67 4.52 5.99
C LEU A 685 5.00 4.65 6.71
N ILE A 686 5.98 5.19 6.01
CA ILE A 686 7.26 5.53 6.60
C ILE A 686 7.29 7.02 6.94
N TYR A 687 7.79 7.33 8.12
CA TYR A 687 8.08 8.69 8.56
C TYR A 687 9.56 8.79 8.86
N TYR A 688 10.18 9.89 8.45
CA TYR A 688 11.59 10.13 8.73
C TYR A 688 11.83 11.56 9.21
N LYS A 689 12.91 11.72 10.00
CA LYS A 689 13.39 12.97 10.52
C LYS A 689 14.90 12.92 10.62
N LEU A 690 15.57 13.92 10.07
CA LEU A 690 16.99 14.11 10.22
C LEU A 690 17.26 15.12 11.34
N ASP A 691 17.65 14.63 12.51
CA ASP A 691 18.01 15.50 13.62
C ASP A 691 19.23 16.35 13.26
N GLY A 692 19.13 17.65 13.52
CA GLY A 692 20.09 18.65 13.09
C GLY A 692 19.78 19.32 11.75
N PHE A 693 18.71 18.91 11.06
CA PHE A 693 18.25 19.49 9.79
C PHE A 693 16.73 19.68 9.70
N ASP A 694 15.93 18.63 10.02
CA ASP A 694 14.48 18.69 9.96
C ASP A 694 13.89 19.15 11.30
N ASN A 695 12.88 20.04 11.26
CA ASN A 695 12.15 20.48 12.46
C ASN A 695 11.06 19.48 12.86
N GLU A 696 10.40 18.86 11.87
CA GLU A 696 9.25 17.97 12.05
C GLU A 696 9.47 16.64 11.33
N TRP A 697 8.64 15.65 11.69
CA TRP A 697 8.58 14.39 10.97
C TRP A 697 7.98 14.58 9.58
N ILE A 698 8.62 13.99 8.58
CA ILE A 698 8.21 14.03 7.18
C ILE A 698 7.63 12.67 6.82
N GLU A 699 6.42 12.69 6.26
CA GLU A 699 5.81 11.49 5.69
C GLU A 699 6.53 11.10 4.39
N GLY A 700 6.90 9.83 4.30
CA GLY A 700 7.62 9.28 3.17
C GLY A 700 6.71 9.02 1.97
N THR A 701 7.34 8.99 0.81
CA THR A 701 6.69 8.57 -0.43
C THR A 701 6.69 7.03 -0.55
N SER A 702 5.86 6.49 -1.45
CA SER A 702 5.80 5.06 -1.76
C SER A 702 7.14 4.45 -2.22
N ASN A 703 8.10 5.28 -2.62
CA ASN A 703 9.43 4.81 -3.07
C ASN A 703 10.39 4.47 -1.92
N PHE A 704 10.02 4.67 -0.67
CA PHE A 704 10.86 4.35 0.51
C PHE A 704 12.31 4.79 0.37
N GLN A 705 12.53 5.97 -0.23
CA GLN A 705 13.84 6.58 -0.35
C GLN A 705 13.77 8.08 -0.02
N ARG A 706 14.86 8.59 0.56
CA ARG A 706 14.98 10.00 0.90
C ARG A 706 16.37 10.52 0.52
N THR A 707 16.40 11.64 -0.19
CA THR A 707 17.62 12.37 -0.49
C THR A 707 17.66 13.67 0.31
N TYR A 708 18.71 13.86 1.08
CA TYR A 708 19.04 15.12 1.72
C TYR A 708 20.15 15.79 0.95
N SER A 709 19.91 16.97 0.39
CA SER A 709 20.86 17.70 -0.44
C SER A 709 21.41 18.92 0.28
N ASN A 710 22.70 19.23 0.06
CA ASN A 710 23.37 20.40 0.63
C ASN A 710 23.32 20.46 2.16
N LEU A 711 23.51 19.33 2.82
CA LEU A 711 23.59 19.30 4.27
C LEU A 711 24.75 20.19 4.77
N PRO A 712 24.55 20.98 5.83
CA PRO A 712 25.62 21.72 6.46
C PRO A 712 26.63 20.77 7.14
N TYR A 713 27.77 21.25 7.56
CA TYR A 713 28.66 20.48 8.42
C TYR A 713 28.07 20.32 9.82
N GLY A 714 28.21 19.14 10.40
CA GLY A 714 27.62 18.84 11.72
C GLY A 714 27.47 17.35 11.99
N ASN A 715 26.88 17.04 13.12
CA ASN A 715 26.47 15.69 13.48
C ASN A 715 24.98 15.56 13.18
N PHE A 716 24.61 14.47 12.56
CA PHE A 716 23.25 14.18 12.16
C PHE A 716 22.84 12.78 12.64
N VAL A 717 21.58 12.62 12.95
CA VAL A 717 20.99 11.31 13.19
C VAL A 717 19.70 11.22 12.35
N LEU A 718 19.68 10.31 11.39
CA LEU A 718 18.48 9.99 10.67
C LEU A 718 17.63 9.03 11.53
N HIS A 719 16.41 9.43 11.83
CA HIS A 719 15.39 8.59 12.43
C HIS A 719 14.35 8.23 11.36
N ALA A 720 14.00 6.96 11.28
CA ALA A 720 12.91 6.50 10.43
C ALA A 720 12.00 5.57 11.23
N VAL A 721 10.69 5.70 11.03
CA VAL A 721 9.65 4.92 11.73
C VAL A 721 8.61 4.47 10.72
N VAL A 722 8.29 3.19 10.74
CA VAL A 722 7.15 2.64 9.99
C VAL A 722 5.96 2.56 10.92
N LYS A 723 4.83 3.10 10.47
CA LYS A 723 3.55 3.05 11.19
C LYS A 723 2.49 2.38 10.31
N ASP A 724 1.57 1.70 10.96
CA ASP A 724 0.37 1.19 10.29
C ASP A 724 -0.63 2.33 9.99
N ASP A 725 -1.73 2.01 9.34
CA ASP A 725 -2.83 2.91 9.00
C ASP A 725 -3.53 3.53 10.23
N ARG A 726 -3.26 3.02 11.44
CA ARG A 726 -3.74 3.54 12.73
C ARG A 726 -2.73 4.42 13.45
N GLY A 727 -1.57 4.63 12.85
CA GLY A 727 -0.46 5.38 13.46
C GLY A 727 0.33 4.62 14.51
N LYS A 728 0.08 3.30 14.69
CA LYS A 728 0.86 2.47 15.59
C LYS A 728 2.24 2.21 14.97
N GLU A 729 3.29 2.41 15.76
CA GLU A 729 4.65 2.10 15.37
C GLU A 729 4.84 0.58 15.21
N LEU A 730 5.32 0.18 14.05
CA LEU A 730 5.63 -1.20 13.69
C LEU A 730 7.13 -1.49 13.84
N SER A 731 7.97 -0.59 13.37
CA SER A 731 9.42 -0.70 13.46
C SER A 731 10.06 0.68 13.31
N SER A 732 11.24 0.86 13.89
CA SER A 732 12.01 2.10 13.79
C SER A 732 13.50 1.80 13.63
N LEU A 733 14.23 2.77 13.05
CA LEU A 733 15.67 2.74 12.94
C LEU A 733 16.28 4.12 13.19
N SER A 734 17.56 4.13 13.57
CA SER A 734 18.34 5.35 13.70
C SER A 734 19.71 5.16 13.04
N TYR A 735 20.15 6.14 12.26
CA TYR A 735 21.42 6.10 11.55
C TYR A 735 22.22 7.38 11.82
N PRO A 736 23.30 7.34 12.66
CA PRO A 736 24.13 8.47 12.95
C PRO A 736 25.23 8.64 11.88
N PHE A 737 25.48 9.89 11.48
CA PHE A 737 26.60 10.25 10.62
C PHE A 737 27.08 11.67 10.90
N LYS A 738 28.29 12.00 10.41
CA LYS A 738 28.90 13.31 10.60
C LYS A 738 29.45 13.84 9.28
N ILE A 739 29.18 15.10 9.00
CA ILE A 739 29.79 15.82 7.89
C ILE A 739 30.85 16.77 8.46
N GLU A 740 32.09 16.62 8.01
CA GLU A 740 33.21 17.45 8.44
C GLU A 740 33.07 18.89 7.95
N ARG A 741 33.76 19.80 8.63
CA ARG A 741 33.79 21.19 8.23
C ARG A 741 34.58 21.32 6.90
N PRO A 742 34.10 22.15 5.96
CA PRO A 742 34.87 22.45 4.76
C PRO A 742 36.19 23.13 5.13
N PHE A 743 37.24 22.85 4.34
CA PHE A 743 38.58 23.38 4.59
C PHE A 743 38.63 24.91 4.78
N TYR A 744 37.74 25.61 4.02
CA TYR A 744 37.67 27.07 4.09
C TYR A 744 37.01 27.62 5.37
N SER A 745 36.31 26.79 6.12
CA SER A 745 35.72 27.14 7.43
C SER A 745 36.46 26.49 8.60
N SER A 746 37.60 25.85 8.32
CA SER A 746 38.47 25.28 9.37
C SER A 746 39.16 26.41 10.16
N TRP A 747 39.53 26.11 11.41
CA TRP A 747 40.21 27.09 12.25
C TRP A 747 41.53 27.59 11.62
N TRP A 748 42.24 26.77 10.86
CA TRP A 748 43.41 27.15 10.08
C TRP A 748 43.07 28.17 8.98
N ALA A 749 41.96 27.96 8.25
CA ALA A 749 41.52 28.90 7.22
C ALA A 749 41.11 30.23 7.83
N LEU A 750 40.48 30.24 9.02
CA LEU A 750 40.17 31.46 9.75
C LEU A 750 41.43 32.22 10.17
N ILE A 751 42.52 31.53 10.57
CA ILE A 751 43.83 32.14 10.84
C ILE A 751 44.39 32.74 9.55
N ILE A 752 44.33 32.01 8.43
CA ILE A 752 44.80 32.51 7.13
C ILE A 752 44.02 33.76 6.71
N TYR A 753 42.69 33.73 6.85
CA TYR A 753 41.86 34.91 6.54
C TYR A 753 42.16 36.08 7.46
N PHE A 754 42.36 35.83 8.75
CA PHE A 754 42.76 36.86 9.69
C PHE A 754 44.14 37.44 9.36
N ALA A 755 45.13 36.59 9.01
CA ALA A 755 46.43 37.03 8.56
C ALA A 755 46.36 37.84 7.26
N LEU A 756 45.54 37.38 6.29
CA LEU A 756 45.28 38.12 5.04
C LEU A 756 44.62 39.48 5.32
N PHE A 757 43.63 39.50 6.22
CA PHE A 757 43.00 40.74 6.67
C PHE A 757 44.01 41.70 7.29
N LEU A 758 44.88 41.20 8.17
CA LEU A 758 45.96 42.01 8.75
C LEU A 758 46.94 42.53 7.67
N CYS A 759 47.34 41.69 6.71
CA CYS A 759 48.16 42.11 5.59
C CYS A 759 47.48 43.23 4.76
N ILE A 760 46.18 43.05 4.44
CA ILE A 760 45.40 44.07 3.72
C ILE A 760 45.35 45.36 4.55
N LEU A 761 45.11 45.24 5.86
CA LEU A 761 45.06 46.40 6.76
C LEU A 761 46.43 47.13 6.79
N VAL A 762 47.52 46.38 6.89
CA VAL A 762 48.90 46.95 6.83
C VAL A 762 49.18 47.67 5.51
N VAL A 763 48.71 47.04 4.37
CA VAL A 763 48.86 47.70 3.06
C VAL A 763 48.02 48.97 2.97
N LEU A 764 46.74 48.91 3.47
CA LEU A 764 45.93 50.11 3.52
C LEU A 764 46.49 51.19 4.40
N VAL A 765 46.99 50.82 5.58
CA VAL A 765 47.71 51.81 6.48
C VAL A 765 48.95 52.37 5.81
N ARG A 766 49.75 51.52 5.13
CA ARG A 766 50.90 52.01 4.35
C ARG A 766 50.47 52.91 3.18
N MET A 767 49.44 52.54 2.46
CA MET A 767 48.89 53.37 1.39
C MET A 767 48.37 54.71 1.95
N TYR A 768 47.75 54.70 3.10
CA TYR A 768 47.25 55.88 3.78
C TYR A 768 48.40 56.77 4.28
N THR A 769 49.42 56.13 4.89
CA THR A 769 50.60 56.89 5.32
C THR A 769 51.37 57.44 4.12
N MET A 770 51.59 56.70 3.04
CA MET A 770 52.16 57.22 1.81
C MET A 770 51.31 58.37 1.24
N TRP A 771 50.00 58.23 1.27
CA TRP A 771 49.13 59.29 0.78
C TRP A 771 49.25 60.56 1.63
N ILE A 772 49.31 60.43 2.98
CA ILE A 772 49.60 61.56 3.91
C ILE A 772 50.97 62.21 3.59
N VAL A 773 51.99 61.38 3.44
CA VAL A 773 53.36 61.90 3.13
C VAL A 773 53.38 62.56 1.76
N MET A 774 52.66 62.03 0.76
CA MET A 774 52.57 62.71 -0.54
C MET A 774 51.70 63.96 -0.46
N ARG A 775 50.70 64.00 0.40
CA ARG A 775 49.87 65.18 0.64
C ARG A 775 50.68 66.29 1.37
N GLU A 776 51.45 65.90 2.39
CA GLU A 776 52.38 66.84 3.08
C GLU A 776 53.44 67.37 2.10
N LYS A 777 54.03 66.54 1.25
CA LYS A 777 54.98 67.03 0.19
C LYS A 777 54.25 67.98 -0.75
N LYS A 778 53.03 67.70 -1.19
CA LYS A 778 52.30 68.64 -2.02
C LYS A 778 51.93 69.94 -1.31
N VAL A 779 51.52 69.84 -0.04
CA VAL A 779 51.24 71.02 0.78
C VAL A 779 52.45 71.87 0.99
N ASN A 780 53.64 71.29 1.23
CA ASN A 780 54.90 71.98 1.39
C ASN A 780 55.40 72.62 0.07
N GLU A 781 55.12 71.94 -1.08
CA GLU A 781 55.41 72.54 -2.43
C GLU A 781 54.40 73.64 -2.77
N GLU A 782 53.11 73.52 -2.35
CA GLU A 782 52.12 74.56 -2.50
C GLU A 782 52.42 75.78 -1.60
N GLN A 783 52.84 75.52 -0.36
CA GLN A 783 53.24 76.61 0.54
C GLN A 783 54.42 77.43 -0.01
N LYS A 784 55.35 76.73 -0.69
CA LYS A 784 56.45 77.48 -1.39
C LYS A 784 55.96 78.27 -2.59
N ARG A 785 54.97 77.73 -3.33
CA ARG A 785 54.33 78.50 -4.43
C ARG A 785 53.43 79.62 -3.95
N LEU A 786 52.72 79.40 -2.80
CA LEU A 786 51.87 80.45 -2.21
C LEU A 786 52.63 81.65 -1.66
N GLN A 787 53.85 81.39 -1.22
CA GLN A 787 54.76 82.53 -0.85
C GLN A 787 55.18 83.35 -2.06
N GLU A 788 55.30 82.77 -3.27
CA GLU A 788 55.58 83.47 -4.52
C GLU A 788 54.33 84.11 -5.15
N GLU A 789 53.08 83.54 -4.92
CA GLU A 789 51.82 84.07 -5.44
C GLU A 789 51.20 85.16 -4.54
N GLN A 790 51.52 85.23 -3.24
CA GLN A 790 51.01 86.27 -2.33
C GLN A 790 51.52 87.68 -2.73
N LEU A 791 52.51 87.76 -3.57
CA LEU A 791 53.00 89.09 -4.07
C LEU A 791 52.23 89.52 -5.34
N ARG A 792 51.43 88.62 -5.95
CA ARG A 792 50.55 88.96 -7.14
C ARG A 792 49.05 89.03 -6.88
N ALA A 793 48.56 88.61 -5.69
CA ALA A 793 47.14 88.48 -5.41
C ALA A 793 46.50 89.65 -4.70
N GLN A 794 47.16 90.83 -4.52
CA GLN A 794 46.54 91.98 -3.95
C GLN A 794 45.70 92.77 -4.94
N GLU A 795 45.68 92.41 -6.24
CA GLU A 795 44.92 93.19 -7.21
C GLU A 795 43.65 92.48 -7.74
N GLN A 796 43.32 91.24 -7.27
CA GLN A 796 42.11 90.54 -7.74
C GLN A 796 41.01 90.24 -6.72
N LEU A 797 41.00 90.90 -5.57
CA LEU A 797 40.06 90.58 -4.47
C LEU A 797 38.71 91.26 -4.56
N ILE A 798 38.36 92.03 -5.59
CA ILE A 798 37.08 92.73 -5.69
C ILE A 798 36.01 91.99 -6.50
N VAL A 799 36.33 90.96 -7.27
CA VAL A 799 35.36 90.32 -8.17
C VAL A 799 34.75 89.03 -7.62
N LYS A 800 35.12 88.54 -6.48
CA LYS A 800 34.73 87.19 -6.04
C LYS A 800 33.62 87.12 -4.96
N LEU A 801 33.08 88.18 -4.51
CA LEU A 801 32.06 88.21 -3.48
C LEU A 801 30.60 88.16 -3.95
N GLU A 802 30.38 88.04 -5.24
CA GLU A 802 29.01 88.00 -5.81
C GLU A 802 28.54 86.59 -6.18
N ASN A 803 29.45 85.60 -6.31
CA ASN A 803 29.02 84.25 -6.76
C ASN A 803 28.75 83.23 -5.63
N GLU A 804 29.04 83.47 -4.40
CA GLU A 804 28.85 82.56 -3.28
C GLU A 804 27.43 82.48 -2.71
N LYS A 805 26.59 83.38 -3.12
CA LYS A 805 25.19 83.47 -2.61
C LYS A 805 24.24 82.58 -3.36
N LEU A 806 24.61 82.09 -4.58
CA LEU A 806 23.67 81.31 -5.46
C LEU A 806 23.82 79.81 -5.26
N GLU A 807 24.91 79.30 -4.79
CA GLU A 807 25.12 77.81 -4.67
C GLU A 807 24.52 77.24 -3.39
N ASN A 808 24.35 78.02 -2.32
CA ASN A 808 23.76 77.52 -1.09
C ASN A 808 22.27 77.27 -1.11
N ASP A 809 21.51 77.97 -1.98
CA ASP A 809 20.09 77.80 -2.08
C ASP A 809 19.69 76.54 -2.90
N LEU A 810 20.55 76.08 -3.83
CA LEU A 810 20.28 74.90 -4.67
C LEU A 810 20.47 73.56 -3.93
N THR A 811 21.44 73.54 -2.99
CA THR A 811 21.76 72.30 -2.22
C THR A 811 20.70 71.99 -1.14
N TYR A 812 20.04 73.00 -0.60
CA TYR A 812 18.96 72.84 0.39
C TYR A 812 17.71 72.27 -0.23
N LYS A 813 17.27 72.77 -1.39
CA LYS A 813 16.10 72.26 -2.12
C LYS A 813 16.26 70.82 -2.67
N SER A 814 17.48 70.44 -3.01
CA SER A 814 17.76 69.06 -3.51
C SER A 814 17.65 68.00 -2.40
N LYS A 815 18.04 68.30 -1.16
CA LYS A 815 17.88 67.40 -0.01
C LYS A 815 16.45 67.20 0.41
N GLU A 816 15.63 68.22 0.30
CA GLU A 816 14.21 68.16 0.67
C GLU A 816 13.41 67.31 -0.31
N LEU A 817 13.75 67.37 -1.63
CA LEU A 817 13.13 66.53 -2.68
C LEU A 817 13.54 65.07 -2.56
N ALA A 818 14.81 64.78 -2.23
CA ALA A 818 15.29 63.41 -2.07
C ALA A 818 14.66 62.71 -0.85
N SER A 819 14.40 63.43 0.25
CA SER A 819 13.75 62.94 1.45
C SER A 819 12.27 62.61 1.19
N ALA A 820 11.57 63.42 0.43
CA ALA A 820 10.15 63.18 0.06
C ALA A 820 10.03 61.93 -0.84
N THR A 821 10.95 61.76 -1.76
CA THR A 821 10.92 60.61 -2.70
C THR A 821 11.26 59.28 -2.02
N LEU A 822 12.17 59.25 -1.08
CA LEU A 822 12.47 58.06 -0.26
C LEU A 822 11.28 57.66 0.60
N SER A 823 10.48 58.61 1.05
CA SER A 823 9.22 58.32 1.77
C SER A 823 8.17 57.68 0.90
N VAL A 824 8.08 58.05 -0.40
CA VAL A 824 7.11 57.47 -1.36
C VAL A 824 7.54 56.07 -1.74
N ILE A 825 8.83 55.80 -1.95
CA ILE A 825 9.38 54.47 -2.26
C ILE A 825 9.09 53.52 -1.08
N SER A 826 9.36 53.95 0.14
CA SER A 826 9.07 53.16 1.35
C SER A 826 7.59 52.86 1.52
N HIS A 827 6.70 53.76 1.07
CA HIS A 827 5.25 53.55 1.11
C HIS A 827 4.79 52.53 0.05
N ASN A 828 5.35 52.57 -1.13
CA ASN A 828 5.08 51.60 -2.19
C ASN A 828 5.56 50.20 -1.85
N ASP A 829 6.76 50.06 -1.27
CA ASP A 829 7.28 48.78 -0.79
C ASP A 829 6.42 48.16 0.33
N PHE A 830 5.87 49.00 1.20
CA PHE A 830 4.91 48.60 2.23
C PHE A 830 3.60 48.11 1.61
N LEU A 831 3.07 48.83 0.61
CA LEU A 831 1.85 48.41 -0.10
C LEU A 831 2.04 47.12 -0.91
N GLU A 832 3.21 46.93 -1.52
CA GLU A 832 3.51 45.66 -2.18
C GLU A 832 3.68 44.49 -1.21
N GLY A 833 4.25 44.72 -0.03
CA GLY A 833 4.29 43.77 1.07
C GLY A 833 2.89 43.37 1.53
N LEU A 834 2.01 44.34 1.71
CA LEU A 834 0.63 44.13 2.10
C LEU A 834 -0.18 43.37 1.03
N LYS A 835 0.06 43.65 -0.23
CA LYS A 835 -0.54 42.92 -1.38
C LYS A 835 -0.16 41.44 -1.36
N LYS A 836 1.12 41.10 -1.12
CA LYS A 836 1.60 39.72 -1.03
C LYS A 836 0.99 38.99 0.16
N GLU A 837 0.84 39.65 1.29
CA GLU A 837 0.22 39.08 2.51
C GLU A 837 -1.28 38.80 2.28
N ILE A 838 -1.98 39.70 1.62
CA ILE A 838 -3.39 39.55 1.25
C ILE A 838 -3.57 38.39 0.24
N GLN A 839 -2.67 38.24 -0.72
CA GLN A 839 -2.68 37.12 -1.68
C GLN A 839 -2.41 35.78 -0.99
N ALA A 840 -1.53 35.73 -0.01
CA ALA A 840 -1.27 34.57 0.81
C ALA A 840 -2.48 34.16 1.65
N GLN A 841 -3.20 35.15 2.20
CA GLN A 841 -4.43 34.93 2.97
C GLN A 841 -5.62 34.51 2.08
N GLN A 842 -5.67 34.95 0.83
CA GLN A 842 -6.68 34.51 -0.14
C GLN A 842 -6.62 33.01 -0.43
N LEU A 843 -5.43 32.41 -0.33
CA LEU A 843 -5.21 30.97 -0.51
C LEU A 843 -5.63 30.13 0.70
N SER A 844 -5.83 30.74 1.88
CA SER A 844 -6.19 30.06 3.13
C SER A 844 -7.69 29.87 3.36
N GLY A 845 -8.56 30.37 2.49
CA GLY A 845 -9.98 29.98 2.42
C GLY A 845 -10.94 30.62 3.43
N SER A 846 -10.55 31.72 4.13
CA SER A 846 -11.36 32.30 5.21
C SER A 846 -12.40 33.37 4.79
N TYR A 847 -12.29 33.95 3.58
CA TYR A 847 -13.23 34.98 3.10
C TYR A 847 -13.50 34.86 1.58
N THR A 848 -14.58 35.46 1.12
CA THR A 848 -14.99 35.38 -0.28
C THR A 848 -13.96 36.03 -1.21
N LYS A 849 -13.54 35.35 -2.26
CA LYS A 849 -12.56 35.79 -3.28
C LYS A 849 -12.80 37.26 -3.75
N ARG A 850 -14.06 37.67 -3.89
CA ARG A 850 -14.47 39.03 -4.28
C ARG A 850 -13.99 40.14 -3.32
N PHE A 851 -13.82 39.84 -2.04
CA PHE A 851 -13.34 40.80 -1.04
C PHE A 851 -11.86 41.08 -1.19
N PHE A 852 -11.09 40.02 -1.38
CA PHE A 852 -9.63 40.11 -1.60
C PHE A 852 -9.31 40.78 -2.95
N ASP A 853 -10.04 40.46 -4.00
CA ASP A 853 -9.87 41.06 -5.34
C ASP A 853 -10.14 42.57 -5.29
N LYS A 854 -11.09 43.02 -4.45
CA LYS A 854 -11.36 44.45 -4.25
C LYS A 854 -10.24 45.16 -3.46
N LEU A 855 -9.71 44.51 -2.43
CA LEU A 855 -8.59 45.01 -1.64
C LEU A 855 -7.30 45.10 -2.47
N ILE A 856 -6.99 44.06 -3.24
CA ILE A 856 -5.82 44.03 -4.12
C ILE A 856 -5.91 45.13 -5.16
N ARG A 857 -7.09 45.33 -5.77
CA ARG A 857 -7.33 46.41 -6.76
C ARG A 857 -7.15 47.79 -6.15
N MET A 858 -7.64 48.04 -4.93
CA MET A 858 -7.43 49.29 -4.22
C MET A 858 -5.94 49.58 -3.90
N ILE A 859 -5.17 48.54 -3.62
CA ILE A 859 -3.73 48.63 -3.41
C ILE A 859 -3.00 48.91 -4.73
N GLU A 860 -3.38 48.22 -5.82
CA GLU A 860 -2.84 48.42 -7.16
C GLU A 860 -3.12 49.82 -7.72
N GLU A 861 -4.30 50.37 -7.48
CA GLU A 861 -4.67 51.76 -7.83
C GLU A 861 -3.81 52.80 -7.08
N ASN A 862 -3.27 52.47 -5.91
CA ASN A 862 -2.41 53.35 -5.12
C ASN A 862 -0.91 53.16 -5.38
N ILE A 863 -0.51 52.03 -6.00
CA ILE A 863 0.89 51.75 -6.38
C ILE A 863 1.22 52.34 -7.77
N SER A 864 0.24 52.67 -8.59
CA SER A 864 0.42 53.17 -9.95
C SER A 864 0.91 54.63 -9.98
N GLY A 865 2.11 54.87 -9.47
CA GLY A 865 2.85 56.13 -9.52
C GLY A 865 3.95 56.16 -10.58
N GLU A 866 3.77 55.50 -11.75
CA GLU A 866 4.77 55.62 -12.84
C GLU A 866 5.02 57.06 -13.28
N ASP A 867 4.01 57.93 -13.18
CA ASP A 867 4.11 59.34 -13.53
C ASP A 867 5.00 60.13 -12.52
N GLU A 868 4.96 59.83 -11.24
CA GLU A 868 5.76 60.52 -10.23
C GLU A 868 7.27 60.17 -10.29
N TRP A 869 7.60 58.95 -10.62
CA TRP A 869 8.96 58.52 -10.83
C TRP A 869 9.56 59.12 -12.13
N ALA A 870 8.80 59.24 -13.18
CA ALA A 870 9.22 59.85 -14.42
C ALA A 870 9.48 61.36 -14.24
N ILE A 871 8.65 62.04 -13.46
CA ILE A 871 8.83 63.47 -13.12
C ILE A 871 10.09 63.66 -12.25
N PHE A 872 10.34 62.78 -11.26
CA PHE A 872 11.55 62.78 -10.45
C PHE A 872 12.78 62.55 -11.32
N GLN A 873 12.78 61.54 -12.14
CA GLN A 873 13.90 61.21 -13.05
C GLN A 873 14.25 62.38 -13.96
N THR A 874 13.24 62.99 -14.56
CA THR A 874 13.40 64.17 -15.45
C THR A 874 13.93 65.38 -14.70
N ASN A 875 13.49 65.64 -13.48
CA ASN A 875 13.98 66.79 -12.72
C ASN A 875 15.35 66.51 -12.11
N PHE A 876 15.66 65.28 -11.70
CA PHE A 876 16.97 64.89 -11.17
C PHE A 876 18.04 64.86 -12.25
N ASP A 877 17.74 64.38 -13.48
CA ASP A 877 18.65 64.43 -14.62
C ASP A 877 18.91 65.86 -15.11
N ARG A 878 17.97 66.77 -14.90
CA ARG A 878 18.15 68.18 -15.22
C ARG A 878 19.05 68.89 -14.22
N ILE A 879 19.09 68.42 -12.95
CA ILE A 879 19.97 69.01 -11.88
C ILE A 879 21.35 68.36 -11.88
N HIS A 880 21.45 67.11 -12.20
CA HIS A 880 22.68 66.29 -12.14
C HIS A 880 23.17 65.83 -13.53
N GLU A 881 23.07 66.68 -14.53
CA GLU A 881 23.61 66.47 -15.90
C GLU A 881 23.49 65.03 -16.38
N LYS A 882 22.24 64.55 -16.60
CA LYS A 882 21.94 63.26 -17.23
C LYS A 882 22.45 62.01 -16.49
N PHE A 883 22.45 61.99 -15.17
CA PHE A 883 22.93 60.91 -14.33
C PHE A 883 22.28 59.54 -14.69
N PHE A 884 20.95 59.50 -14.83
CA PHE A 884 20.22 58.30 -15.19
C PHE A 884 20.43 57.86 -16.67
N THR A 885 20.65 58.79 -17.53
CA THR A 885 20.97 58.51 -18.95
C THR A 885 22.33 57.85 -19.10
N CYS A 886 23.30 58.18 -18.24
CA CYS A 886 24.62 57.50 -18.16
C CYS A 886 24.52 56.10 -17.55
N LEU A 887 23.64 55.88 -16.55
CA LEU A 887 23.47 54.60 -15.86
C LEU A 887 22.81 53.54 -16.74
N LEU A 888 21.88 53.91 -17.61
CA LEU A 888 21.20 53.05 -18.56
C LEU A 888 22.10 52.57 -19.70
N TYR A 889 23.18 53.30 -20.00
CA TYR A 889 24.14 52.92 -21.06
C TYR A 889 25.24 51.94 -20.58
N THR A 890 25.33 51.62 -19.27
CA THR A 890 26.37 50.74 -18.73
C THR A 890 25.87 49.36 -18.33
N SER A 891 24.56 49.09 -18.52
CA SER A 891 24.01 47.72 -18.25
C SER A 891 23.84 46.98 -19.58
N PRO A 892 24.51 45.85 -19.80
CA PRO A 892 24.26 45.03 -20.99
C PRO A 892 22.88 44.40 -20.89
N SER A 893 22.05 44.70 -21.86
CA SER A 893 20.75 44.06 -22.09
C SER A 893 20.94 42.55 -22.42
N PRO A 894 20.23 41.64 -21.77
CA PRO A 894 20.16 40.29 -22.26
C PRO A 894 19.08 40.21 -23.36
N ARG A 895 19.51 40.18 -24.60
CA ARG A 895 18.65 39.75 -25.71
C ARG A 895 19.35 38.77 -26.62
N ASP A 896 18.69 37.63 -26.78
CA ASP A 896 18.64 36.74 -27.94
C ASP A 896 19.89 35.91 -28.26
N SER A 897 19.79 34.65 -27.93
CA SER A 897 20.13 33.64 -28.96
C SER A 897 19.17 32.46 -28.87
N THR A 898 18.18 32.51 -29.71
CA THR A 898 17.48 31.34 -30.24
C THR A 898 18.40 30.56 -31.19
N SER A 899 18.18 29.23 -31.18
CA SER A 899 18.42 28.28 -32.28
C SER A 899 19.86 27.79 -32.44
N SER A 900 20.06 26.54 -32.42
CA SER A 900 19.65 25.38 -33.14
C SER A 900 20.71 24.26 -33.05
N ARG A 901 20.22 23.04 -33.01
CA ARG A 901 20.77 21.80 -33.59
C ARG A 901 22.18 21.33 -33.14
N MET A 902 22.26 20.30 -32.37
CA MET A 902 22.27 18.87 -32.77
C MET A 902 22.08 18.01 -31.53
#